data_e155f6b3d813c2ac36924eb1c8a3478c
#
_entry.id   e155f6b3d813c2ac36924eb1c8a3478c
#
_cell.length_a   1.000
_cell.length_b   1.000
_cell.length_c   1.000
_cell.angle_alpha   90.00
_cell.angle_beta   90.00
_cell.angle_gamma   90.00
#
_symmetry.space_group_name_H-M   'P 1'
#
loop_
_entity.id
_entity.type
_entity.pdbx_description
1 polymer ?
#
loop_
_entity_poly.entity_id
_entity_poly.type
_entity_poly.pdbx_seq_one_letter_code
_entity_poly.pdbx_strand_id
1 'polypeptide(L)'
;MTKRKTFYLIDGSSYIFRAFFGIRQQLSTSKGFPTNALYGFINMLQKVIRDEKPDYLVIAFDSPEKTFRHKIYPDYKANRDAPPKELTLQFPFFEPLVDAYGIPSIRQPGFEADDIIGTLSKKGEQAGLEVFIVSGDKDMMQLISPHVHMLDTMKNKKFMDKDVIEKFGVGPGQVIEVMGLMGDSSDHIPGVTGVGPKTAEELIRKFGSIKSLYNRIDEVEKKKVKEKLERDKDRAFMSLELVTIDTDMNLDFDPNLMKLGKTDNGKLKKMFEEFEFVSFLDSSDGDLPKNELPKDKKVIISNYKTILTEKSFIDLLEKLVNEKQFAFDLETTNKRPVWARAVGISFSFKEGDAYYIPLTHRYLGVPNQLSLKMVCEKLKPIFENKEIKKCGHNIKYDLIVLANEGIFLDGINFDTMIASYLLNPSSRTHGLDALSMEYFGHKNLTYKEIVGAGNKEIGFDEVDVERATEYAAEDSDMTWRLKAKLKPQLELPMLKLYQEIELPLLEVLAEIELNGIFVNQKHLTELSSKIGKQLFDLEKEIYMLAKEEFNINSPKQLSVILFEKLNLPVVKKTKTGYSTDVSVLELLAVDHKLPKKILFYRQLAKLKSTYVDALPKEILKKTGRVHTSFNQTIAATGRLSSSSPNLQNIPIRSEMGKEIRKAFEAEGENVLLSADYSQIELRILAHLSGDKVLINAFHKGEDIHARTAADIFGISIDN
;
A
#
# COMPACT_ATOMS: atom_id res chain seq x y z
N MET A 1 6.87 -27.22 -29.17
CA MET A 1 5.43 -26.87 -29.01
C MET A 1 5.30 -25.41 -29.29
N THR A 2 4.47 -25.01 -30.24
CA THR A 2 4.16 -23.59 -30.50
C THR A 2 3.47 -23.01 -29.25
N LYS A 3 3.97 -21.89 -28.76
CA LYS A 3 3.37 -21.19 -27.59
C LYS A 3 1.92 -20.82 -27.93
N ARG A 4 0.96 -21.21 -27.09
CA ARG A 4 -0.45 -20.83 -27.26
C ARG A 4 -0.58 -19.32 -27.21
N LYS A 5 -1.52 -18.75 -27.99
CA LYS A 5 -1.87 -17.34 -27.89
C LYS A 5 -2.63 -17.07 -26.60
N THR A 6 -2.42 -15.92 -26.02
CA THR A 6 -2.99 -15.53 -24.73
C THR A 6 -4.30 -14.74 -24.91
N PHE A 7 -5.29 -15.07 -24.10
CA PHE A 7 -6.57 -14.39 -24.07
C PHE A 7 -6.88 -13.88 -22.66
N TYR A 8 -6.99 -12.58 -22.49
CA TYR A 8 -7.26 -11.95 -21.21
C TYR A 8 -8.71 -11.47 -21.16
N LEU A 9 -9.41 -11.86 -20.09
CA LEU A 9 -10.78 -11.50 -19.78
C LEU A 9 -10.80 -10.67 -18.51
N ILE A 10 -11.13 -9.39 -18.61
CA ILE A 10 -11.17 -8.47 -17.46
C ILE A 10 -12.59 -8.35 -16.95
N ASP A 11 -12.78 -8.58 -15.66
CA ASP A 11 -13.98 -8.22 -14.93
C ASP A 11 -14.00 -6.70 -14.71
N GLY A 12 -14.69 -6.00 -15.63
CA GLY A 12 -14.74 -4.54 -15.66
C GLY A 12 -15.43 -3.93 -14.44
N SER A 13 -16.50 -4.58 -13.97
CA SER A 13 -17.22 -4.15 -12.77
C SER A 13 -16.36 -4.23 -11.53
N SER A 14 -15.70 -5.36 -11.32
CA SER A 14 -14.73 -5.53 -10.22
C SER A 14 -13.58 -4.52 -10.31
N TYR A 15 -13.08 -4.23 -11.52
CA TYR A 15 -12.03 -3.24 -11.74
C TYR A 15 -12.46 -1.82 -11.37
N ILE A 16 -13.68 -1.42 -11.74
CA ILE A 16 -14.25 -0.11 -11.39
C ILE A 16 -14.31 0.07 -9.87
N PHE A 17 -14.93 -0.89 -9.17
CA PHE A 17 -15.03 -0.83 -7.70
C PHE A 17 -13.66 -0.85 -7.03
N ARG A 18 -12.73 -1.67 -7.52
CA ARG A 18 -11.36 -1.71 -7.01
C ARG A 18 -10.61 -0.41 -7.22
N ALA A 19 -10.74 0.21 -8.39
CA ALA A 19 -10.15 1.49 -8.67
C ALA A 19 -10.67 2.57 -7.71
N PHE A 20 -11.97 2.62 -7.49
CA PHE A 20 -12.60 3.57 -6.59
C PHE A 20 -12.13 3.41 -5.13
N PHE A 21 -12.23 2.20 -4.57
CA PHE A 21 -11.85 1.95 -3.17
C PHE A 21 -10.33 1.81 -2.97
N GLY A 22 -9.59 1.54 -4.02
CA GLY A 22 -8.12 1.45 -3.99
C GLY A 22 -7.46 2.82 -3.86
N ILE A 23 -8.04 3.87 -4.41
CA ILE A 23 -7.57 5.26 -4.29
C ILE A 23 -8.30 5.92 -3.13
N ARG A 24 -7.63 6.01 -1.98
CA ARG A 24 -8.21 6.62 -0.76
C ARG A 24 -8.35 8.15 -0.85
N GLN A 25 -7.56 8.78 -1.69
CA GLN A 25 -7.61 10.22 -1.94
C GLN A 25 -8.77 10.54 -2.86
N GLN A 26 -9.60 11.50 -2.51
CA GLN A 26 -10.65 12.02 -3.41
C GLN A 26 -9.98 12.85 -4.50
N LEU A 27 -9.76 12.23 -5.67
CA LEU A 27 -9.34 12.95 -6.87
C LEU A 27 -10.58 13.55 -7.52
N SER A 28 -10.50 14.84 -7.85
CA SER A 28 -11.55 15.56 -8.56
C SER A 28 -10.96 16.60 -9.50
N THR A 29 -11.71 16.96 -10.54
CA THR A 29 -11.37 18.09 -11.40
C THR A 29 -11.48 19.40 -10.62
N SER A 30 -10.95 20.49 -11.17
CA SER A 30 -11.08 21.86 -10.65
C SER A 30 -12.55 22.28 -10.46
N LYS A 31 -13.50 21.65 -11.20
CA LYS A 31 -14.95 21.84 -11.10
C LYS A 31 -15.62 20.91 -10.08
N GLY A 32 -14.85 20.11 -9.34
CA GLY A 32 -15.37 19.21 -8.33
C GLY A 32 -15.94 17.87 -8.83
N PHE A 33 -15.75 17.51 -10.10
CA PHE A 33 -16.16 16.21 -10.62
C PHE A 33 -15.20 15.11 -10.11
N PRO A 34 -15.70 14.03 -9.47
CA PRO A 34 -14.86 12.97 -8.93
C PRO A 34 -14.22 12.15 -10.06
N THR A 35 -12.92 11.85 -9.97
CA THR A 35 -12.15 11.19 -11.03
C THR A 35 -11.32 10.00 -10.55
N ASN A 36 -11.33 9.70 -9.26
CA ASN A 36 -10.48 8.67 -8.65
C ASN A 36 -10.69 7.26 -9.26
N ALA A 37 -11.94 6.87 -9.56
CA ALA A 37 -12.20 5.56 -10.14
C ALA A 37 -11.71 5.48 -11.58
N LEU A 38 -11.93 6.51 -12.40
CA LEU A 38 -11.41 6.58 -13.77
C LEU A 38 -9.90 6.55 -13.80
N TYR A 39 -9.24 7.35 -12.98
CA TYR A 39 -7.78 7.36 -12.88
C TYR A 39 -7.20 5.99 -12.48
N GLY A 40 -7.78 5.36 -11.46
CA GLY A 40 -7.35 4.03 -11.02
C GLY A 40 -7.59 2.95 -12.06
N PHE A 41 -8.74 3.00 -12.75
CA PHE A 41 -9.10 2.06 -13.80
C PHE A 41 -8.11 2.14 -14.97
N ILE A 42 -7.78 3.35 -15.44
CA ILE A 42 -6.80 3.57 -16.51
C ILE A 42 -5.45 2.96 -16.13
N ASN A 43 -4.93 3.25 -14.93
CA ASN A 43 -3.66 2.71 -14.48
C ASN A 43 -3.66 1.17 -14.42
N MET A 44 -4.74 0.56 -13.91
CA MET A 44 -4.88 -0.90 -13.84
C MET A 44 -4.96 -1.51 -15.23
N LEU A 45 -5.69 -0.88 -16.15
CA LEU A 45 -5.85 -1.34 -17.53
C LEU A 45 -4.53 -1.26 -18.30
N GLN A 46 -3.86 -0.11 -18.24
CA GLN A 46 -2.54 0.08 -18.86
C GLN A 46 -1.51 -0.91 -18.32
N LYS A 47 -1.57 -1.22 -17.02
CA LYS A 47 -0.70 -2.23 -16.41
C LYS A 47 -0.92 -3.61 -17.04
N VAL A 48 -2.14 -4.06 -17.22
CA VAL A 48 -2.42 -5.37 -17.86
C VAL A 48 -1.90 -5.39 -19.30
N ILE A 49 -2.19 -4.35 -20.07
CA ILE A 49 -1.75 -4.27 -21.48
C ILE A 49 -0.23 -4.28 -21.57
N ARG A 50 0.46 -3.53 -20.71
CA ARG A 50 1.91 -3.39 -20.71
C ARG A 50 2.61 -4.65 -20.22
N ASP A 51 2.19 -5.20 -19.06
CA ASP A 51 2.92 -6.25 -18.37
C ASP A 51 2.63 -7.63 -18.96
N GLU A 52 1.36 -7.89 -19.35
CA GLU A 52 0.94 -9.20 -19.84
C GLU A 52 0.95 -9.32 -21.38
N LYS A 53 0.88 -8.21 -22.12
CA LYS A 53 0.91 -8.15 -23.60
C LYS A 53 -0.05 -9.16 -24.27
N PRO A 54 -1.35 -9.03 -24.00
CA PRO A 54 -2.34 -9.99 -24.47
C PRO A 54 -2.41 -10.06 -26.00
N ASP A 55 -2.53 -11.29 -26.58
CA ASP A 55 -2.88 -11.46 -27.99
C ASP A 55 -4.34 -11.08 -28.25
N TYR A 56 -5.21 -11.35 -27.25
CA TYR A 56 -6.63 -11.05 -27.23
C TYR A 56 -7.02 -10.49 -25.86
N LEU A 57 -7.89 -9.46 -25.84
CA LEU A 57 -8.32 -8.80 -24.62
C LEU A 57 -9.78 -8.39 -24.73
N VAL A 58 -10.59 -8.76 -23.74
CA VAL A 58 -12.00 -8.36 -23.64
C VAL A 58 -12.30 -7.91 -22.22
N ILE A 59 -13.16 -6.90 -22.09
CA ILE A 59 -13.70 -6.45 -20.80
C ILE A 59 -15.17 -6.78 -20.73
N ALA A 60 -15.59 -7.51 -19.68
CA ALA A 60 -16.98 -7.80 -19.40
C ALA A 60 -17.54 -6.82 -18.37
N PHE A 61 -18.73 -6.26 -18.62
CA PHE A 61 -19.43 -5.39 -17.67
C PHE A 61 -20.77 -6.00 -17.26
N ASP A 62 -21.15 -5.80 -16.00
CA ASP A 62 -22.48 -6.15 -15.52
C ASP A 62 -23.58 -5.36 -16.24
N SER A 63 -24.71 -6.00 -16.47
CA SER A 63 -25.90 -5.30 -16.89
C SER A 63 -26.60 -4.63 -15.70
N PRO A 64 -27.15 -3.42 -15.85
CA PRO A 64 -27.96 -2.77 -14.82
C PRO A 64 -29.27 -3.49 -14.54
N GLU A 65 -29.66 -4.42 -15.38
CA GLU A 65 -30.91 -5.16 -15.28
C GLU A 65 -30.79 -6.33 -14.29
N LYS A 66 -31.93 -6.75 -13.74
CA LYS A 66 -32.01 -7.95 -12.91
C LYS A 66 -31.64 -9.19 -13.70
N THR A 67 -30.74 -10.02 -13.17
CA THR A 67 -30.28 -11.25 -13.80
C THR A 67 -31.24 -12.43 -13.54
N PHE A 68 -31.00 -13.57 -14.16
CA PHE A 68 -31.76 -14.79 -13.92
C PHE A 68 -31.68 -15.24 -12.45
N ARG A 69 -30.57 -14.92 -11.74
CA ARG A 69 -30.41 -15.24 -10.31
C ARG A 69 -31.44 -14.54 -9.43
N HIS A 70 -31.86 -13.32 -9.78
CA HIS A 70 -32.95 -12.62 -9.07
C HIS A 70 -34.33 -13.25 -9.27
N LYS A 71 -34.50 -14.02 -10.38
CA LYS A 71 -35.76 -14.78 -10.61
C LYS A 71 -35.79 -16.03 -9.74
N ILE A 72 -34.61 -16.66 -9.53
CA ILE A 72 -34.46 -17.84 -8.67
C ILE A 72 -34.58 -17.46 -7.20
N TYR A 73 -33.91 -16.37 -6.79
CA TYR A 73 -33.89 -15.87 -5.43
C TYR A 73 -33.99 -14.34 -5.39
N PRO A 74 -35.17 -13.78 -5.04
CA PRO A 74 -35.41 -12.33 -5.04
C PRO A 74 -34.46 -11.53 -4.15
N ASP A 75 -33.96 -12.14 -3.06
CA ASP A 75 -33.04 -11.51 -2.11
C ASP A 75 -31.56 -11.64 -2.53
N TYR A 76 -31.27 -12.15 -3.74
CA TYR A 76 -29.92 -12.23 -4.27
C TYR A 76 -29.28 -10.83 -4.33
N LYS A 77 -28.09 -10.67 -3.72
CA LYS A 77 -27.36 -9.39 -3.58
C LYS A 77 -28.14 -8.25 -2.87
N ALA A 78 -29.25 -8.56 -2.17
CA ALA A 78 -30.09 -7.55 -1.49
C ALA A 78 -29.34 -6.83 -0.32
N ASN A 79 -28.23 -7.39 0.15
CA ASN A 79 -27.38 -6.80 1.19
C ASN A 79 -26.29 -5.88 0.64
N ARG A 80 -26.21 -5.67 -0.69
CA ARG A 80 -25.26 -4.75 -1.31
C ARG A 80 -25.81 -3.33 -1.22
N ASP A 81 -25.03 -2.42 -0.65
CA ASP A 81 -25.32 -1.00 -0.65
C ASP A 81 -25.25 -0.45 -2.09
N ALA A 82 -26.05 0.59 -2.37
CA ALA A 82 -25.93 1.33 -3.62
C ALA A 82 -24.50 1.91 -3.75
N PRO A 83 -23.95 1.98 -4.97
CA PRO A 83 -22.65 2.59 -5.18
C PRO A 83 -22.63 4.03 -4.65
N PRO A 84 -21.48 4.49 -4.09
CA PRO A 84 -21.32 5.89 -3.69
C PRO A 84 -21.67 6.85 -4.84
N LYS A 85 -22.25 8.00 -4.49
CA LYS A 85 -22.64 9.01 -5.50
C LYS A 85 -21.46 9.42 -6.40
N GLU A 86 -20.29 9.57 -5.79
CA GLU A 86 -19.05 9.93 -6.48
C GLU A 86 -18.61 8.85 -7.49
N LEU A 87 -18.89 7.59 -7.24
CA LEU A 87 -18.66 6.50 -8.20
C LEU A 87 -19.72 6.48 -9.28
N THR A 88 -21.00 6.68 -8.92
CA THR A 88 -22.11 6.66 -9.85
C THR A 88 -21.96 7.72 -10.96
N LEU A 89 -21.41 8.89 -10.63
CA LEU A 89 -21.09 9.95 -11.59
C LEU A 89 -20.06 9.53 -12.64
N GLN A 90 -19.16 8.61 -12.31
CA GLN A 90 -18.08 8.16 -13.18
C GLN A 90 -18.49 7.00 -14.11
N PHE A 91 -19.55 6.23 -13.79
CA PHE A 91 -19.97 5.08 -14.59
C PHE A 91 -20.14 5.34 -16.11
N PRO A 92 -20.74 6.47 -16.56
CA PRO A 92 -20.95 6.70 -17.99
C PRO A 92 -19.67 6.80 -18.82
N PHE A 93 -18.51 6.98 -18.18
CA PHE A 93 -17.23 7.24 -18.86
C PHE A 93 -16.38 5.99 -19.06
N PHE A 94 -16.66 4.87 -18.37
CA PHE A 94 -15.80 3.68 -18.46
C PHE A 94 -15.88 2.99 -19.82
N GLU A 95 -17.07 2.75 -20.37
CA GLU A 95 -17.20 2.13 -21.69
C GLU A 95 -16.64 3.01 -22.81
N PRO A 96 -16.94 4.33 -22.90
CA PRO A 96 -16.29 5.21 -23.85
C PRO A 96 -14.75 5.24 -23.72
N LEU A 97 -14.23 5.12 -22.51
CA LEU A 97 -12.80 5.04 -22.25
C LEU A 97 -12.20 3.73 -22.78
N VAL A 98 -12.85 2.60 -22.53
CA VAL A 98 -12.46 1.28 -23.02
C VAL A 98 -12.49 1.22 -24.55
N ASP A 99 -13.53 1.78 -25.16
CA ASP A 99 -13.65 1.92 -26.63
C ASP A 99 -12.52 2.78 -27.21
N ALA A 100 -12.19 3.90 -26.55
CA ALA A 100 -11.08 4.75 -26.96
C ALA A 100 -9.70 4.06 -26.90
N TYR A 101 -9.52 3.10 -25.97
CA TYR A 101 -8.35 2.22 -25.95
C TYR A 101 -8.38 1.15 -27.05
N GLY A 102 -9.45 1.03 -27.82
CA GLY A 102 -9.64 0.00 -28.83
C GLY A 102 -9.83 -1.41 -28.24
N ILE A 103 -10.35 -1.50 -27.02
CA ILE A 103 -10.57 -2.77 -26.33
C ILE A 103 -12.05 -3.17 -26.52
N PRO A 104 -12.32 -4.38 -27.05
CA PRO A 104 -13.67 -4.90 -27.08
C PRO A 104 -14.28 -5.03 -25.69
N SER A 105 -15.48 -4.51 -25.50
CA SER A 105 -16.25 -4.69 -24.27
C SER A 105 -17.56 -5.40 -24.55
N ILE A 106 -18.00 -6.21 -23.59
CA ILE A 106 -19.23 -7.01 -23.71
C ILE A 106 -20.10 -6.76 -22.47
N ARG A 107 -21.38 -6.51 -22.73
CA ARG A 107 -22.43 -6.44 -21.73
C ARG A 107 -23.64 -7.19 -22.27
N GLN A 108 -24.22 -8.08 -21.46
CA GLN A 108 -25.37 -8.88 -21.88
C GLN A 108 -26.54 -8.69 -20.91
N PRO A 109 -27.70 -8.18 -21.36
CA PRO A 109 -28.88 -8.05 -20.51
C PRO A 109 -29.31 -9.37 -19.88
N GLY A 110 -29.61 -9.34 -18.58
CA GLY A 110 -30.06 -10.52 -17.82
C GLY A 110 -28.94 -11.45 -17.31
N PHE A 111 -27.68 -11.14 -17.60
CA PHE A 111 -26.49 -11.89 -17.16
C PHE A 111 -25.51 -10.97 -16.43
N GLU A 112 -24.63 -11.58 -15.66
CA GLU A 112 -23.54 -10.90 -14.96
C GLU A 112 -22.24 -10.97 -15.77
N ALA A 113 -21.28 -10.09 -15.48
CA ALA A 113 -19.96 -10.14 -16.10
C ALA A 113 -19.28 -11.51 -15.92
N ASP A 114 -19.54 -12.17 -14.79
CA ASP A 114 -19.02 -13.49 -14.46
C ASP A 114 -19.46 -14.57 -15.46
N ASP A 115 -20.73 -14.52 -15.89
CA ASP A 115 -21.29 -15.47 -16.86
C ASP A 115 -20.68 -15.24 -18.27
N ILE A 116 -20.49 -13.97 -18.65
CA ILE A 116 -19.80 -13.61 -19.89
C ILE A 116 -18.35 -14.15 -19.86
N ILE A 117 -17.63 -13.92 -18.78
CA ILE A 117 -16.25 -14.38 -18.58
C ILE A 117 -16.19 -15.91 -18.58
N GLY A 118 -17.13 -16.58 -17.88
CA GLY A 118 -17.22 -18.03 -17.83
C GLY A 118 -17.40 -18.63 -19.22
N THR A 119 -18.35 -18.08 -19.99
CA THR A 119 -18.62 -18.54 -21.36
C THR A 119 -17.45 -18.30 -22.30
N LEU A 120 -16.83 -17.12 -22.25
CA LEU A 120 -15.70 -16.79 -23.11
C LEU A 120 -14.43 -17.55 -22.72
N SER A 121 -14.22 -17.82 -21.44
CA SER A 121 -13.06 -18.61 -20.98
C SER A 121 -13.14 -20.04 -21.53
N LYS A 122 -14.31 -20.69 -21.46
CA LYS A 122 -14.57 -22.02 -22.00
C LYS A 122 -14.39 -22.06 -23.52
N LYS A 123 -14.96 -21.09 -24.25
CA LYS A 123 -14.81 -20.99 -25.71
C LYS A 123 -13.36 -20.71 -26.12
N GLY A 124 -12.64 -19.87 -25.38
CA GLY A 124 -11.22 -19.59 -25.59
C GLY A 124 -10.34 -20.82 -25.39
N GLU A 125 -10.57 -21.57 -24.33
CA GLU A 125 -9.87 -22.84 -24.07
C GLU A 125 -10.12 -23.85 -25.20
N GLN A 126 -11.37 -24.02 -25.62
CA GLN A 126 -11.77 -24.88 -26.74
C GLN A 126 -11.14 -24.47 -28.08
N ALA A 127 -10.92 -23.18 -28.28
CA ALA A 127 -10.20 -22.63 -29.42
C ALA A 127 -8.66 -22.77 -29.32
N GLY A 128 -8.15 -23.39 -28.27
CA GLY A 128 -6.71 -23.64 -28.06
C GLY A 128 -5.93 -22.44 -27.52
N LEU A 129 -6.60 -21.48 -26.93
CA LEU A 129 -5.96 -20.31 -26.29
C LEU A 129 -5.52 -20.64 -24.86
N GLU A 130 -4.59 -19.84 -24.33
CA GLU A 130 -4.26 -19.77 -22.91
C GLU A 130 -5.01 -18.59 -22.30
N VAL A 131 -5.99 -18.88 -21.46
CA VAL A 131 -6.94 -17.87 -20.95
C VAL A 131 -6.54 -17.39 -19.58
N PHE A 132 -6.60 -16.07 -19.36
CA PHE A 132 -6.34 -15.41 -18.09
C PHE A 132 -7.54 -14.56 -17.67
N ILE A 133 -8.23 -14.97 -16.60
CA ILE A 133 -9.32 -14.20 -15.99
C ILE A 133 -8.71 -13.18 -15.04
N VAL A 134 -8.86 -11.91 -15.36
CA VAL A 134 -8.32 -10.81 -14.57
C VAL A 134 -9.38 -10.31 -13.60
N SER A 135 -9.44 -10.93 -12.45
CA SER A 135 -10.37 -10.60 -11.35
C SER A 135 -9.74 -10.94 -9.99
N GLY A 136 -10.27 -10.38 -8.93
CA GLY A 136 -9.92 -10.81 -7.57
C GLY A 136 -11.06 -11.54 -6.90
N ASP A 137 -12.13 -11.81 -7.62
CA ASP A 137 -13.25 -12.55 -7.09
C ASP A 137 -12.93 -14.03 -6.95
N LYS A 138 -13.18 -14.57 -5.75
CA LYS A 138 -12.94 -15.97 -5.44
C LYS A 138 -13.84 -16.92 -6.24
N ASP A 139 -14.99 -16.43 -6.69
CA ASP A 139 -16.00 -17.21 -7.36
C ASP A 139 -15.54 -17.63 -8.76
N MET A 140 -14.68 -16.82 -9.39
CA MET A 140 -13.99 -17.17 -10.64
C MET A 140 -13.07 -18.39 -10.54
N MET A 141 -12.71 -18.82 -9.33
CA MET A 141 -11.84 -20.01 -9.14
C MET A 141 -12.51 -21.30 -9.61
N GLN A 142 -13.85 -21.35 -9.73
CA GLN A 142 -14.57 -22.47 -10.33
C GLN A 142 -14.26 -22.69 -11.83
N LEU A 143 -13.77 -21.63 -12.51
CA LEU A 143 -13.45 -21.66 -13.94
C LEU A 143 -12.02 -22.09 -14.25
N ILE A 144 -11.17 -22.25 -13.23
CA ILE A 144 -9.76 -22.61 -13.41
C ILE A 144 -9.68 -24.03 -14.00
N SER A 145 -8.84 -24.17 -15.02
CA SER A 145 -8.56 -25.42 -15.72
C SER A 145 -7.08 -25.47 -16.11
N PRO A 146 -6.58 -26.54 -16.77
CA PRO A 146 -5.19 -26.57 -17.25
C PRO A 146 -4.78 -25.39 -18.15
N HIS A 147 -5.74 -24.75 -18.81
CA HIS A 147 -5.50 -23.64 -19.75
C HIS A 147 -6.32 -22.38 -19.42
N VAL A 148 -7.02 -22.37 -18.30
CA VAL A 148 -7.73 -21.19 -17.79
C VAL A 148 -7.16 -20.85 -16.41
N HIS A 149 -6.57 -19.68 -16.26
CA HIS A 149 -5.93 -19.21 -15.05
C HIS A 149 -6.60 -17.92 -14.56
N MET A 150 -6.48 -17.63 -13.28
CA MET A 150 -6.94 -16.36 -12.73
C MET A 150 -5.73 -15.49 -12.37
N LEU A 151 -5.80 -14.19 -12.65
CA LEU A 151 -4.78 -13.19 -12.34
C LEU A 151 -5.34 -12.09 -11.43
N ASP A 152 -4.82 -11.98 -10.22
CA ASP A 152 -5.06 -10.80 -9.36
C ASP A 152 -3.92 -9.81 -9.55
N THR A 153 -4.16 -8.73 -10.30
CA THR A 153 -3.17 -7.71 -10.62
C THR A 153 -2.74 -6.86 -9.43
N MET A 154 -3.56 -6.80 -8.36
CA MET A 154 -3.22 -6.09 -7.13
C MET A 154 -2.20 -6.85 -6.29
N LYS A 155 -2.33 -8.19 -6.26
CA LYS A 155 -1.40 -9.07 -5.53
C LYS A 155 -0.26 -9.56 -6.41
N ASN A 156 -0.31 -9.24 -7.71
CA ASN A 156 0.59 -9.76 -8.74
C ASN A 156 0.71 -11.30 -8.68
N LYS A 157 -0.44 -11.97 -8.46
CA LYS A 157 -0.49 -13.42 -8.25
C LYS A 157 -1.35 -14.10 -9.31
N LYS A 158 -0.79 -15.13 -9.97
CA LYS A 158 -1.52 -16.08 -10.82
C LYS A 158 -2.00 -17.24 -9.96
N PHE A 159 -3.27 -17.59 -10.11
CA PHE A 159 -3.90 -18.70 -9.41
C PHE A 159 -4.12 -19.85 -10.37
N MET A 160 -3.77 -21.03 -9.91
CA MET A 160 -3.89 -22.31 -10.60
C MET A 160 -4.59 -23.32 -9.70
N ASP A 161 -4.82 -24.55 -10.16
CA ASP A 161 -5.48 -25.63 -9.42
C ASP A 161 -4.99 -25.78 -7.97
N LYS A 162 -3.68 -25.71 -7.74
CA LYS A 162 -3.09 -25.81 -6.39
C LYS A 162 -3.58 -24.72 -5.44
N ASP A 163 -3.79 -23.50 -5.95
CA ASP A 163 -4.27 -22.36 -5.15
C ASP A 163 -5.76 -22.53 -4.82
N VAL A 164 -6.53 -23.16 -5.70
CA VAL A 164 -7.93 -23.51 -5.44
C VAL A 164 -8.01 -24.56 -4.34
N ILE A 165 -7.19 -25.61 -4.42
CA ILE A 165 -7.13 -26.67 -3.40
C ILE A 165 -6.69 -26.09 -2.05
N GLU A 166 -5.71 -25.20 -2.03
CA GLU A 166 -5.29 -24.50 -0.79
C GLU A 166 -6.43 -23.69 -0.16
N LYS A 167 -7.26 -23.04 -0.99
CA LYS A 167 -8.32 -22.14 -0.52
C LYS A 167 -9.61 -22.81 -0.16
N PHE A 168 -10.07 -23.77 -0.98
CA PHE A 168 -11.37 -24.44 -0.84
C PHE A 168 -11.26 -25.88 -0.36
N GLY A 169 -10.06 -26.43 -0.29
CA GLY A 169 -9.81 -27.82 0.08
C GLY A 169 -10.21 -28.85 -0.99
N VAL A 170 -10.72 -28.41 -2.13
CA VAL A 170 -11.18 -29.23 -3.25
C VAL A 170 -10.67 -28.66 -4.58
N GLY A 171 -10.74 -29.45 -5.67
CA GLY A 171 -10.37 -28.97 -7.00
C GLY A 171 -11.40 -27.99 -7.59
N PRO A 172 -11.03 -27.26 -8.69
CA PRO A 172 -11.88 -26.24 -9.30
C PRO A 172 -13.31 -26.71 -9.61
N GLY A 173 -13.48 -27.90 -10.18
CA GLY A 173 -14.80 -28.47 -10.51
C GLY A 173 -15.71 -28.75 -9.30
N GLN A 174 -15.19 -28.68 -8.07
CA GLN A 174 -15.96 -28.88 -6.84
C GLN A 174 -16.15 -27.60 -6.02
N VAL A 175 -15.63 -26.47 -6.47
CA VAL A 175 -15.77 -25.17 -5.78
C VAL A 175 -17.24 -24.82 -5.62
N ILE A 176 -18.05 -24.98 -6.68
CA ILE A 176 -19.49 -24.71 -6.65
C ILE A 176 -20.23 -25.57 -5.61
N GLU A 177 -19.83 -26.82 -5.45
CA GLU A 177 -20.42 -27.75 -4.49
C GLU A 177 -20.15 -27.32 -3.04
N VAL A 178 -18.92 -26.88 -2.75
CA VAL A 178 -18.55 -26.31 -1.45
C VAL A 178 -19.31 -25.03 -1.19
N MET A 179 -19.38 -24.13 -2.18
CA MET A 179 -20.09 -22.86 -2.08
C MET A 179 -21.62 -23.05 -1.95
N GLY A 180 -22.19 -24.00 -2.66
CA GLY A 180 -23.61 -24.33 -2.55
C GLY A 180 -24.01 -24.77 -1.13
N LEU A 181 -23.14 -25.53 -0.43
CA LEU A 181 -23.39 -25.92 0.96
C LEU A 181 -23.14 -24.78 1.95
N MET A 182 -22.05 -24.05 1.82
CA MET A 182 -21.70 -23.01 2.80
C MET A 182 -22.43 -21.68 2.58
N GLY A 183 -22.96 -21.46 1.36
CA GLY A 183 -23.51 -20.19 0.93
C GLY A 183 -22.44 -19.12 0.68
N ASP A 184 -22.87 -17.92 0.26
CA ASP A 184 -22.05 -16.73 0.18
C ASP A 184 -22.73 -15.51 0.80
N SER A 185 -22.15 -15.01 1.89
CA SER A 185 -22.65 -13.83 2.57
C SER A 185 -22.47 -12.54 1.76
N SER A 186 -21.53 -12.50 0.82
CA SER A 186 -21.27 -11.34 -0.04
C SER A 186 -22.41 -11.13 -1.03
N ASP A 187 -22.97 -12.23 -1.55
CA ASP A 187 -24.05 -12.23 -2.53
C ASP A 187 -25.41 -12.62 -1.94
N HIS A 188 -25.47 -12.68 -0.60
CA HIS A 188 -26.66 -13.06 0.14
C HIS A 188 -27.19 -14.46 -0.22
N ILE A 189 -26.30 -15.37 -0.59
CA ILE A 189 -26.63 -16.76 -0.91
C ILE A 189 -26.66 -17.56 0.39
N PRO A 190 -27.81 -18.19 0.72
CA PRO A 190 -28.05 -18.68 2.08
C PRO A 190 -27.26 -19.95 2.47
N GLY A 191 -26.97 -20.85 1.54
CA GLY A 191 -26.41 -22.17 1.85
C GLY A 191 -27.23 -23.00 2.83
N VAL A 192 -26.61 -23.99 3.45
CA VAL A 192 -27.18 -24.79 4.55
C VAL A 192 -26.86 -24.09 5.88
N THR A 193 -27.89 -23.76 6.67
CA THR A 193 -27.73 -23.01 7.91
C THR A 193 -26.82 -23.72 8.90
N GLY A 194 -25.70 -23.08 9.23
CA GLY A 194 -24.71 -23.59 10.18
C GLY A 194 -23.80 -24.68 9.63
N VAL A 195 -23.67 -24.79 8.30
CA VAL A 195 -22.61 -25.48 7.59
C VAL A 195 -21.63 -24.42 7.12
N GLY A 196 -20.45 -24.39 7.73
CA GLY A 196 -19.38 -23.46 7.36
C GLY A 196 -18.36 -24.09 6.40
N PRO A 197 -17.34 -23.32 5.96
CA PRO A 197 -16.37 -23.75 4.94
C PRO A 197 -15.74 -25.13 5.22
N LYS A 198 -15.23 -25.36 6.44
CA LYS A 198 -14.59 -26.63 6.81
C LYS A 198 -15.55 -27.82 6.74
N THR A 199 -16.80 -27.63 7.19
CA THR A 199 -17.80 -28.72 7.14
C THR A 199 -18.22 -28.99 5.70
N ALA A 200 -18.39 -27.95 4.87
CA ALA A 200 -18.70 -28.10 3.45
C ALA A 200 -17.55 -28.81 2.72
N GLU A 201 -16.30 -28.44 2.98
CA GLU A 201 -15.12 -29.11 2.46
C GLU A 201 -15.08 -30.60 2.83
N GLU A 202 -15.24 -30.94 4.13
CA GLU A 202 -15.25 -32.35 4.59
C GLU A 202 -16.33 -33.17 3.88
N LEU A 203 -17.54 -32.59 3.72
CA LEU A 203 -18.66 -33.26 3.06
C LEU A 203 -18.38 -33.47 1.57
N ILE A 204 -17.91 -32.45 0.85
CA ILE A 204 -17.67 -32.57 -0.58
C ILE A 204 -16.48 -33.49 -0.87
N ARG A 205 -15.43 -33.49 -0.07
CA ARG A 205 -14.34 -34.46 -0.18
C ARG A 205 -14.83 -35.89 0.01
N LYS A 206 -15.77 -36.17 0.95
CA LYS A 206 -16.29 -37.51 1.22
C LYS A 206 -17.31 -37.95 0.17
N PHE A 207 -18.20 -37.08 -0.26
CA PHE A 207 -19.35 -37.44 -1.10
C PHE A 207 -19.21 -36.99 -2.57
N GLY A 208 -18.28 -36.14 -2.89
CA GLY A 208 -17.97 -35.68 -4.25
C GLY A 208 -18.86 -34.50 -4.73
N SER A 209 -20.16 -34.53 -4.48
CA SER A 209 -21.13 -33.49 -4.87
C SER A 209 -22.31 -33.41 -3.91
N ILE A 210 -23.05 -32.30 -3.94
CA ILE A 210 -24.30 -32.11 -3.19
C ILE A 210 -25.32 -33.18 -3.56
N LYS A 211 -25.46 -33.50 -4.84
CA LYS A 211 -26.38 -34.54 -5.30
C LYS A 211 -25.99 -35.91 -4.72
N SER A 212 -24.74 -36.29 -4.73
CA SER A 212 -24.23 -37.53 -4.15
C SER A 212 -24.38 -37.55 -2.62
N LEU A 213 -24.14 -36.44 -1.95
CA LEU A 213 -24.34 -36.27 -0.52
C LEU A 213 -25.77 -36.58 -0.12
N TYR A 214 -26.76 -35.98 -0.81
CA TYR A 214 -28.18 -36.21 -0.47
C TYR A 214 -28.66 -37.60 -0.83
N ASN A 215 -28.09 -38.24 -1.86
CA ASN A 215 -28.38 -39.65 -2.17
C ASN A 215 -27.82 -40.62 -1.10
N ARG A 216 -26.82 -40.18 -0.36
CA ARG A 216 -26.12 -40.97 0.66
C ARG A 216 -26.17 -40.26 2.03
N ILE A 217 -27.26 -39.54 2.32
CA ILE A 217 -27.41 -38.70 3.52
C ILE A 217 -27.27 -39.51 4.82
N ASP A 218 -27.63 -40.81 4.78
CA ASP A 218 -27.52 -41.70 5.92
C ASP A 218 -26.07 -42.01 6.33
N GLU A 219 -25.10 -41.79 5.44
CA GLU A 219 -23.67 -41.95 5.73
C GLU A 219 -23.03 -40.71 6.41
N VAL A 220 -23.82 -39.67 6.70
CA VAL A 220 -23.36 -38.49 7.45
C VAL A 220 -23.32 -38.80 8.94
N GLU A 221 -22.13 -39.01 9.48
CA GLU A 221 -21.90 -39.46 10.85
C GLU A 221 -22.34 -38.45 11.93
N LYS A 222 -22.15 -37.15 11.64
CA LYS A 222 -22.49 -36.06 12.58
C LYS A 222 -24.01 -35.79 12.56
N LYS A 223 -24.79 -36.38 13.50
CA LYS A 223 -26.27 -36.26 13.58
C LYS A 223 -26.76 -34.81 13.40
N LYS A 224 -26.18 -33.86 14.12
CA LYS A 224 -26.57 -32.43 14.00
C LYS A 224 -26.31 -31.84 12.61
N VAL A 225 -25.30 -32.31 11.87
CA VAL A 225 -25.03 -31.88 10.49
C VAL A 225 -26.05 -32.51 9.54
N LYS A 226 -26.37 -33.81 9.73
CA LYS A 226 -27.41 -34.51 8.96
C LYS A 226 -28.77 -33.80 9.08
N GLU A 227 -29.21 -33.51 10.30
CA GLU A 227 -30.47 -32.81 10.57
C GLU A 227 -30.55 -31.45 9.86
N LYS A 228 -29.43 -30.69 9.82
CA LYS A 228 -29.37 -29.42 9.11
C LYS A 228 -29.44 -29.59 7.59
N LEU A 229 -28.72 -30.56 7.05
CA LEU A 229 -28.73 -30.88 5.63
C LEU A 229 -30.15 -31.29 5.17
N GLU A 230 -30.80 -32.18 5.92
CA GLU A 230 -32.17 -32.62 5.61
C GLU A 230 -33.17 -31.45 5.64
N ARG A 231 -33.10 -30.58 6.67
CA ARG A 231 -33.95 -29.43 6.80
C ARG A 231 -33.78 -28.42 5.65
N ASP A 232 -32.54 -28.13 5.26
CA ASP A 232 -32.20 -27.06 4.31
C ASP A 232 -31.86 -27.59 2.90
N LYS A 233 -32.38 -28.79 2.53
CA LYS A 233 -32.06 -29.46 1.25
C LYS A 233 -32.33 -28.57 0.04
N ASP A 234 -33.51 -28.00 -0.07
CA ASP A 234 -33.89 -27.16 -1.22
C ASP A 234 -33.02 -25.89 -1.30
N ARG A 235 -32.63 -25.36 -0.15
CA ARG A 235 -31.72 -24.22 -0.08
C ARG A 235 -30.31 -24.57 -0.58
N ALA A 236 -29.83 -25.79 -0.31
CA ALA A 236 -28.53 -26.23 -0.80
C ALA A 236 -28.50 -26.29 -2.34
N PHE A 237 -29.55 -26.84 -2.94
CA PHE A 237 -29.65 -26.91 -4.41
C PHE A 237 -29.86 -25.55 -5.03
N MET A 238 -30.72 -24.70 -4.47
CA MET A 238 -30.90 -23.32 -4.91
C MET A 238 -29.56 -22.54 -4.81
N SER A 239 -28.83 -22.70 -3.71
CA SER A 239 -27.54 -22.05 -3.53
C SER A 239 -26.51 -22.55 -4.53
N LEU A 240 -26.49 -23.84 -4.86
CA LEU A 240 -25.65 -24.42 -5.90
C LEU A 240 -25.93 -23.77 -7.26
N GLU A 241 -27.21 -23.59 -7.61
CA GLU A 241 -27.60 -22.91 -8.86
C GLU A 241 -27.17 -21.44 -8.89
N LEU A 242 -27.31 -20.72 -7.76
CA LEU A 242 -26.95 -19.32 -7.64
C LEU A 242 -25.43 -19.06 -7.73
N VAL A 243 -24.60 -19.96 -7.16
CA VAL A 243 -23.12 -19.80 -7.19
C VAL A 243 -22.51 -20.29 -8.49
N THR A 244 -23.25 -21.03 -9.31
CA THR A 244 -22.75 -21.56 -10.58
C THR A 244 -22.71 -20.46 -11.64
N ILE A 245 -21.54 -20.25 -12.19
CA ILE A 245 -21.35 -19.35 -13.34
C ILE A 245 -21.82 -20.04 -14.61
N ASP A 246 -22.67 -19.35 -15.38
CA ASP A 246 -23.10 -19.89 -16.68
C ASP A 246 -21.96 -19.81 -17.69
N THR A 247 -21.58 -20.97 -18.24
CA THR A 247 -20.49 -21.09 -19.21
C THR A 247 -20.98 -21.43 -20.62
N ASP A 248 -22.30 -21.43 -20.83
CA ASP A 248 -22.92 -21.88 -22.09
C ASP A 248 -23.86 -20.82 -22.70
N MET A 249 -23.64 -19.55 -22.38
CA MET A 249 -24.40 -18.43 -22.95
C MET A 249 -24.30 -18.42 -24.50
N ASN A 250 -25.37 -17.98 -25.13
CA ASN A 250 -25.36 -17.74 -26.57
C ASN A 250 -24.60 -16.44 -26.91
N LEU A 251 -23.26 -16.52 -26.89
CA LEU A 251 -22.36 -15.43 -27.26
C LEU A 251 -21.55 -15.83 -28.50
N ASP A 252 -21.44 -14.92 -29.46
CA ASP A 252 -20.54 -15.11 -30.60
C ASP A 252 -19.08 -15.09 -30.11
N PHE A 253 -18.27 -16.03 -30.60
CA PHE A 253 -16.86 -16.11 -30.29
C PHE A 253 -16.05 -16.07 -31.58
N ASP A 254 -15.54 -14.90 -31.94
CA ASP A 254 -14.55 -14.71 -33.00
C ASP A 254 -13.28 -14.06 -32.41
N PRO A 255 -12.17 -14.80 -32.30
CA PRO A 255 -10.92 -14.23 -31.78
C PRO A 255 -10.44 -13.00 -32.54
N ASN A 256 -10.83 -12.81 -33.82
CA ASN A 256 -10.42 -11.64 -34.57
C ASN A 256 -11.10 -10.36 -34.08
N LEU A 257 -12.32 -10.46 -33.57
CA LEU A 257 -13.05 -9.35 -32.97
C LEU A 257 -12.58 -9.04 -31.53
N MET A 258 -11.81 -9.96 -30.94
CA MET A 258 -11.29 -9.84 -29.57
C MET A 258 -9.84 -9.33 -29.51
N LYS A 259 -9.27 -8.95 -30.65
CA LYS A 259 -7.97 -8.33 -30.71
C LYS A 259 -8.03 -6.89 -30.19
N LEU A 260 -6.95 -6.49 -29.51
CA LEU A 260 -6.76 -5.08 -29.19
C LEU A 260 -6.71 -4.26 -30.48
N GLY A 261 -7.65 -3.36 -30.63
CA GLY A 261 -7.75 -2.45 -31.78
C GLY A 261 -6.74 -1.31 -31.71
N LYS A 262 -6.83 -0.37 -32.66
CA LYS A 262 -6.05 0.85 -32.59
C LYS A 262 -6.65 1.80 -31.54
N THR A 263 -5.80 2.34 -30.69
CA THR A 263 -6.16 3.37 -29.74
C THR A 263 -6.58 4.65 -30.44
N ASP A 264 -7.71 5.23 -30.08
CA ASP A 264 -8.13 6.55 -30.52
C ASP A 264 -7.55 7.63 -29.59
N ASN A 265 -6.32 8.05 -29.90
CA ASN A 265 -5.62 9.05 -29.12
C ASN A 265 -6.34 10.39 -29.07
N GLY A 266 -7.13 10.72 -30.10
CA GLY A 266 -7.90 11.96 -30.15
C GLY A 266 -9.05 11.97 -29.13
N LYS A 267 -9.75 10.81 -28.97
CA LYS A 267 -10.77 10.64 -27.92
C LYS A 267 -10.13 10.61 -26.54
N LEU A 268 -9.05 9.84 -26.34
CA LEU A 268 -8.36 9.76 -25.06
C LEU A 268 -7.84 11.11 -24.60
N LYS A 269 -7.21 11.87 -25.48
CA LYS A 269 -6.71 13.22 -25.17
C LYS A 269 -7.84 14.13 -24.67
N LYS A 270 -8.99 14.17 -25.37
CA LYS A 270 -10.16 14.95 -24.93
C LYS A 270 -10.66 14.52 -23.55
N MET A 271 -10.74 13.21 -23.30
CA MET A 271 -11.17 12.69 -22.00
C MET A 271 -10.16 13.04 -20.90
N PHE A 272 -8.86 12.95 -21.18
CA PHE A 272 -7.83 13.30 -20.21
C PHE A 272 -7.80 14.80 -19.91
N GLU A 273 -8.03 15.65 -20.90
CA GLU A 273 -8.23 17.10 -20.73
C GLU A 273 -9.48 17.39 -19.88
N GLU A 274 -10.60 16.73 -20.16
CA GLU A 274 -11.87 16.89 -19.42
C GLU A 274 -11.72 16.46 -17.95
N PHE A 275 -11.00 15.37 -17.67
CA PHE A 275 -10.78 14.87 -16.33
C PHE A 275 -9.52 15.44 -15.64
N GLU A 276 -8.83 16.36 -16.30
CA GLU A 276 -7.59 17.00 -15.81
C GLU A 276 -6.49 15.98 -15.46
N PHE A 277 -6.39 14.92 -16.25
CA PHE A 277 -5.37 13.88 -16.09
C PHE A 277 -4.05 14.24 -16.77
N VAL A 278 -3.35 15.23 -16.22
CA VAL A 278 -2.11 15.78 -16.80
C VAL A 278 -1.08 14.67 -17.04
N SER A 279 -0.92 13.74 -16.10
CA SER A 279 0.04 12.63 -16.22
C SER A 279 -0.21 11.68 -17.42
N PHE A 280 -1.45 11.63 -17.93
CA PHE A 280 -1.76 10.86 -19.13
C PHE A 280 -1.69 11.69 -20.41
N LEU A 281 -1.75 13.03 -20.32
CA LEU A 281 -1.61 13.94 -21.46
C LEU A 281 -0.16 13.99 -21.96
N ASP A 282 0.81 13.99 -21.07
CA ASP A 282 2.24 14.01 -21.42
C ASP A 282 2.70 12.70 -22.09
N SER A 283 1.96 11.61 -21.88
CA SER A 283 2.21 10.31 -22.52
C SER A 283 1.51 10.14 -23.88
N SER A 284 0.71 11.12 -24.34
CA SER A 284 -0.20 11.01 -25.47
C SER A 284 0.28 11.57 -26.79
N ASP A 285 1.60 11.62 -27.06
CA ASP A 285 2.08 11.66 -28.43
C ASP A 285 1.89 10.29 -29.10
N GLY A 286 0.65 10.04 -29.49
CA GLY A 286 0.25 9.29 -30.67
C GLY A 286 0.34 7.78 -30.70
N ASP A 287 0.75 7.11 -29.65
CA ASP A 287 0.57 5.66 -29.48
C ASP A 287 0.33 5.40 -28.01
N LEU A 288 -0.58 4.44 -27.65
CA LEU A 288 -0.32 3.62 -26.42
C LEU A 288 1.20 3.53 -26.33
N PRO A 289 1.88 3.94 -25.23
CA PRO A 289 3.30 3.89 -25.34
C PRO A 289 3.58 2.61 -26.12
N LYS A 290 3.87 2.73 -27.42
CA LYS A 290 4.67 1.76 -28.07
C LYS A 290 5.93 1.90 -27.25
N ASN A 291 5.90 1.26 -26.06
CA ASN A 291 6.99 0.45 -25.72
C ASN A 291 6.98 -0.63 -26.84
N GLU A 292 7.27 -0.21 -28.07
CA GLU A 292 8.54 -0.71 -28.52
C GLU A 292 9.43 -0.51 -27.31
N LEU A 293 9.47 -1.51 -26.44
CA LEU A 293 10.74 -1.88 -25.83
C LEU A 293 11.69 -1.56 -26.93
N PRO A 294 12.57 -0.49 -26.80
CA PRO A 294 13.48 -0.16 -27.88
C PRO A 294 13.86 -1.52 -28.41
N LYS A 295 13.71 -1.76 -29.75
CA LYS A 295 13.86 -3.07 -30.42
C LYS A 295 15.21 -3.70 -30.12
N ASP A 296 16.04 -2.95 -29.52
CA ASP A 296 16.98 -3.27 -28.49
C ASP A 296 16.23 -3.20 -27.13
N LYS A 297 15.85 -4.35 -26.54
CA LYS A 297 16.25 -4.55 -25.16
C LYS A 297 17.72 -4.17 -25.20
N LYS A 298 18.07 -2.97 -24.85
CA LYS A 298 19.35 -2.73 -24.24
C LYS A 298 19.24 -3.57 -22.99
N VAL A 299 19.67 -4.82 -23.13
CA VAL A 299 20.18 -5.59 -22.01
C VAL A 299 21.00 -4.54 -21.31
N ILE A 300 20.58 -4.12 -20.12
CA ILE A 300 21.37 -3.19 -19.33
C ILE A 300 22.69 -3.95 -19.21
N ILE A 301 23.63 -3.61 -20.07
CA ILE A 301 24.94 -4.25 -20.04
C ILE A 301 25.54 -3.74 -18.74
N SER A 302 25.47 -4.57 -17.73
CA SER A 302 26.00 -4.28 -16.41
C SER A 302 27.41 -4.85 -16.32
N ASN A 303 28.35 -3.98 -16.06
CA ASN A 303 29.73 -4.33 -15.73
C ASN A 303 29.95 -4.03 -14.25
N TYR A 304 29.31 -4.84 -13.41
CA TYR A 304 29.37 -4.69 -11.94
C TYR A 304 30.60 -5.42 -11.40
N LYS A 305 31.35 -4.74 -10.56
CA LYS A 305 32.65 -5.24 -10.05
C LYS A 305 32.70 -5.23 -8.55
N THR A 306 33.09 -6.37 -7.98
CA THR A 306 33.42 -6.48 -6.56
C THR A 306 34.85 -6.02 -6.31
N ILE A 307 35.06 -5.15 -5.35
CA ILE A 307 36.37 -4.60 -4.97
C ILE A 307 36.84 -5.31 -3.70
N LEU A 308 37.77 -6.26 -3.86
CA LEU A 308 38.29 -7.10 -2.77
C LEU A 308 39.76 -6.83 -2.44
N THR A 309 40.48 -6.09 -3.31
CA THR A 309 41.92 -5.87 -3.14
C THR A 309 42.23 -4.38 -2.98
N GLU A 310 43.29 -4.06 -2.23
CA GLU A 310 43.74 -2.67 -2.08
C GLU A 310 44.08 -2.03 -3.45
N LYS A 311 44.64 -2.78 -4.39
CA LYS A 311 44.94 -2.28 -5.72
C LYS A 311 43.68 -1.83 -6.45
N SER A 312 42.68 -2.70 -6.54
CA SER A 312 41.42 -2.35 -7.22
C SER A 312 40.67 -1.22 -6.49
N PHE A 313 40.86 -1.10 -5.18
CA PHE A 313 40.30 0.01 -4.40
C PHE A 313 41.01 1.34 -4.71
N ILE A 314 42.33 1.36 -4.81
CA ILE A 314 43.10 2.56 -5.20
C ILE A 314 42.68 3.00 -6.62
N ASP A 315 42.59 2.07 -7.59
CA ASP A 315 42.11 2.34 -8.93
C ASP A 315 40.67 2.96 -8.95
N LEU A 316 39.80 2.55 -8.03
CA LEU A 316 38.47 3.13 -7.85
C LEU A 316 38.54 4.54 -7.26
N LEU A 317 39.37 4.77 -6.23
CA LEU A 317 39.54 6.09 -5.61
C LEU A 317 40.02 7.13 -6.64
N GLU A 318 40.99 6.78 -7.50
CA GLU A 318 41.46 7.65 -8.56
C GLU A 318 40.34 8.01 -9.55
N LYS A 319 39.47 7.04 -9.91
CA LYS A 319 38.31 7.30 -10.73
C LYS A 319 37.33 8.26 -10.08
N LEU A 320 36.95 8.02 -8.81
CA LEU A 320 36.01 8.88 -8.09
C LEU A 320 36.48 10.34 -8.00
N VAL A 321 37.78 10.56 -7.84
CA VAL A 321 38.39 11.89 -7.83
C VAL A 321 38.37 12.54 -9.22
N ASN A 322 38.70 11.76 -10.29
CA ASN A 322 38.78 12.28 -11.65
C ASN A 322 37.40 12.62 -12.22
N GLU A 323 36.39 11.80 -11.99
CA GLU A 323 35.01 12.02 -12.47
C GLU A 323 34.31 13.19 -11.77
N LYS A 324 34.76 13.60 -10.58
CA LYS A 324 34.22 14.71 -9.77
C LYS A 324 32.72 14.63 -9.45
N GLN A 325 32.06 13.53 -9.82
CA GLN A 325 30.67 13.27 -9.56
C GLN A 325 30.39 11.77 -9.64
N PHE A 326 29.62 11.24 -8.65
CA PHE A 326 29.21 9.85 -8.64
C PHE A 326 27.88 9.66 -7.88
N ALA A 327 27.18 8.56 -8.17
CA ALA A 327 26.14 8.00 -7.31
C ALA A 327 26.77 6.99 -6.37
N PHE A 328 26.24 6.86 -5.15
CA PHE A 328 26.63 5.85 -4.19
C PHE A 328 25.43 5.39 -3.38
N ASP A 329 25.54 4.21 -2.80
CA ASP A 329 24.55 3.62 -1.91
C ASP A 329 25.27 2.75 -0.85
N LEU A 330 24.67 2.63 0.32
CA LEU A 330 25.21 1.89 1.48
C LEU A 330 24.34 0.70 1.83
N GLU A 331 24.94 -0.46 1.82
CA GLU A 331 24.34 -1.65 2.41
C GLU A 331 24.65 -1.75 3.89
N THR A 332 23.64 -2.07 4.70
CA THR A 332 23.72 -1.88 6.15
C THR A 332 23.06 -2.99 6.95
N THR A 333 23.37 -3.04 8.25
CA THR A 333 22.83 -4.03 9.20
C THR A 333 21.43 -3.72 9.71
N ASN A 334 20.88 -2.51 9.49
CA ASN A 334 19.60 -2.10 10.08
C ASN A 334 18.89 -1.06 9.22
N LYS A 335 17.58 -1.12 9.15
CA LYS A 335 16.74 -0.14 8.43
C LYS A 335 16.69 1.25 9.10
N ARG A 336 17.13 1.38 10.35
CA ARG A 336 17.24 2.65 11.07
C ARG A 336 18.68 3.14 10.99
N PRO A 337 18.97 4.26 10.32
CA PRO A 337 20.32 4.65 10.00
C PRO A 337 21.20 4.91 11.24
N VAL A 338 20.66 5.47 12.31
CA VAL A 338 21.40 5.73 13.55
C VAL A 338 21.84 4.44 14.27
N TRP A 339 21.12 3.32 14.03
CA TRP A 339 21.42 1.99 14.57
C TRP A 339 22.25 1.14 13.61
N ALA A 340 22.37 1.59 12.36
CA ALA A 340 22.99 0.83 11.29
C ALA A 340 24.50 0.94 11.30
N ARG A 341 25.16 -0.11 10.78
CA ARG A 341 26.57 -0.15 10.44
C ARG A 341 26.71 -0.50 8.98
N ALA A 342 27.74 0.02 8.34
CA ALA A 342 28.01 -0.29 6.94
C ALA A 342 28.43 -1.76 6.75
N VAL A 343 27.76 -2.45 5.84
CA VAL A 343 28.12 -3.79 5.38
C VAL A 343 28.93 -3.71 4.09
N GLY A 344 28.59 -2.76 3.24
CA GLY A 344 29.32 -2.46 2.01
C GLY A 344 28.91 -1.11 1.43
N ILE A 345 29.65 -0.67 0.44
CA ILE A 345 29.42 0.62 -0.26
C ILE A 345 29.47 0.37 -1.76
N SER A 346 28.47 0.85 -2.50
CA SER A 346 28.46 0.82 -3.96
C SER A 346 28.65 2.20 -4.57
N PHE A 347 29.19 2.22 -5.79
CA PHE A 347 29.47 3.44 -6.55
C PHE A 347 29.13 3.25 -8.02
N SER A 348 28.55 4.30 -8.64
CA SER A 348 28.40 4.41 -10.08
C SER A 348 28.63 5.85 -10.53
N PHE A 349 29.36 6.03 -11.63
CA PHE A 349 29.60 7.33 -12.28
C PHE A 349 29.39 7.27 -13.79
N LYS A 350 28.94 6.12 -14.28
CA LYS A 350 28.61 5.87 -15.68
C LYS A 350 27.57 4.79 -15.78
N GLU A 351 26.61 4.96 -16.68
CA GLU A 351 25.57 3.96 -16.94
C GLU A 351 26.16 2.57 -17.26
N GLY A 352 25.75 1.57 -16.52
CA GLY A 352 26.17 0.19 -16.66
C GLY A 352 27.52 -0.16 -16.02
N ASP A 353 28.22 0.80 -15.46
CA ASP A 353 29.46 0.59 -14.71
C ASP A 353 29.25 0.91 -13.23
N ALA A 354 29.30 -0.11 -12.39
CA ALA A 354 29.19 0.07 -10.94
C ALA A 354 30.14 -0.84 -10.17
N TYR A 355 30.42 -0.44 -8.94
CA TYR A 355 31.43 -1.04 -8.09
C TYR A 355 30.85 -1.27 -6.71
N TYR A 356 31.07 -2.44 -6.12
CA TYR A 356 30.71 -2.74 -4.73
C TYR A 356 31.95 -3.08 -3.90
N ILE A 357 32.10 -2.46 -2.76
CA ILE A 357 33.15 -2.73 -1.77
C ILE A 357 32.49 -3.44 -0.59
N PRO A 358 32.58 -4.79 -0.47
CA PRO A 358 32.14 -5.51 0.73
C PRO A 358 33.10 -5.23 1.88
N LEU A 359 32.54 -5.00 3.08
CA LEU A 359 33.33 -4.55 4.24
C LEU A 359 33.14 -5.46 5.47
N THR A 360 31.91 -5.86 5.76
CA THR A 360 31.59 -6.59 7.00
C THR A 360 30.64 -7.78 6.79
N HIS A 361 30.68 -8.39 5.62
CA HIS A 361 29.95 -9.63 5.39
C HIS A 361 30.49 -10.77 6.25
N ARG A 362 29.57 -11.64 6.74
CA ARG A 362 29.90 -12.73 7.67
C ARG A 362 29.04 -13.98 7.35
N TYR A 363 29.54 -14.83 6.52
CA TYR A 363 28.98 -16.15 6.25
C TYR A 363 30.07 -17.16 6.00
N LEU A 364 29.74 -18.45 6.00
CA LEU A 364 30.72 -19.51 5.78
C LEU A 364 31.28 -19.44 4.35
N GLY A 365 32.61 -19.24 4.21
CA GLY A 365 33.26 -19.11 2.91
C GLY A 365 33.33 -17.68 2.38
N VAL A 366 32.97 -16.66 3.16
CA VAL A 366 33.10 -15.26 2.78
C VAL A 366 34.52 -14.94 2.29
N PRO A 367 34.72 -14.25 1.15
CA PRO A 367 36.03 -13.85 0.66
C PRO A 367 36.72 -12.87 1.62
N ASN A 368 38.05 -12.74 1.52
CA ASN A 368 38.76 -11.70 2.24
C ASN A 368 38.27 -10.33 1.81
N GLN A 369 37.83 -9.52 2.77
CA GLN A 369 37.28 -8.17 2.55
C GLN A 369 38.33 -7.12 2.97
N LEU A 370 38.19 -5.91 2.42
CA LEU A 370 38.97 -4.77 2.86
C LEU A 370 38.55 -4.34 4.26
N SER A 371 39.51 -3.82 5.06
CA SER A 371 39.17 -3.30 6.37
C SER A 371 38.24 -2.08 6.30
N LEU A 372 37.11 -2.11 6.98
CA LEU A 372 36.19 -0.98 7.09
C LEU A 372 36.91 0.31 7.47
N LYS A 373 37.79 0.23 8.51
CA LYS A 373 38.54 1.41 8.96
C LYS A 373 39.40 2.00 7.85
N MET A 374 40.19 1.16 7.15
CA MET A 374 41.07 1.61 6.06
C MET A 374 40.28 2.21 4.91
N VAL A 375 39.14 1.58 4.53
CA VAL A 375 38.26 2.09 3.45
C VAL A 375 37.65 3.43 3.86
N CYS A 376 37.13 3.56 5.08
CA CYS A 376 36.59 4.83 5.57
C CYS A 376 37.66 5.94 5.63
N GLU A 377 38.88 5.64 6.12
CA GLU A 377 39.97 6.62 6.15
C GLU A 377 40.34 7.13 4.74
N LYS A 378 40.33 6.27 3.73
CA LYS A 378 40.66 6.62 2.35
C LYS A 378 39.51 7.31 1.62
N LEU A 379 38.25 6.94 1.89
CA LEU A 379 37.06 7.57 1.29
C LEU A 379 36.71 8.92 1.94
N LYS A 380 37.09 9.14 3.19
CA LYS A 380 36.77 10.35 3.95
C LYS A 380 37.12 11.64 3.18
N PRO A 381 38.32 11.85 2.64
CA PRO A 381 38.65 13.07 1.90
C PRO A 381 37.85 13.24 0.61
N ILE A 382 37.26 12.18 0.05
CA ILE A 382 36.41 12.22 -1.14
C ILE A 382 34.97 12.58 -0.72
N PHE A 383 34.46 11.94 0.30
CA PHE A 383 33.10 12.18 0.79
C PHE A 383 32.95 13.58 1.44
N GLU A 384 33.96 14.08 2.12
CA GLU A 384 33.96 15.39 2.76
C GLU A 384 34.34 16.55 1.81
N ASN A 385 34.69 16.26 0.55
CA ASN A 385 35.03 17.27 -0.44
C ASN A 385 33.78 17.78 -1.16
N LYS A 386 33.38 19.03 -0.91
CA LYS A 386 32.20 19.66 -1.55
C LYS A 386 32.31 19.84 -3.07
N GLU A 387 33.53 19.84 -3.62
CA GLU A 387 33.75 19.97 -5.07
C GLU A 387 33.48 18.67 -5.82
N ILE A 388 33.55 17.54 -5.14
CA ILE A 388 33.13 16.23 -5.66
C ILE A 388 31.64 16.06 -5.39
N LYS A 389 30.81 15.98 -6.43
CA LYS A 389 29.36 15.95 -6.30
C LYS A 389 28.85 14.53 -6.05
N LYS A 390 27.98 14.37 -5.08
CA LYS A 390 27.37 13.08 -4.69
C LYS A 390 25.89 13.06 -5.02
N CYS A 391 25.44 11.92 -5.49
CA CYS A 391 24.06 11.61 -5.77
C CYS A 391 23.65 10.34 -5.03
N GLY A 392 22.44 10.28 -4.54
CA GLY A 392 21.90 9.09 -3.88
C GLY A 392 20.40 8.94 -4.13
N HIS A 393 19.86 7.86 -3.60
CA HIS A 393 18.42 7.64 -3.49
C HIS A 393 18.06 7.52 -2.01
N ASN A 394 17.37 8.51 -1.43
CA ASN A 394 17.21 8.65 0.01
C ASN A 394 18.57 8.83 0.75
N ILE A 395 19.43 9.67 0.16
CA ILE A 395 20.82 9.88 0.57
C ILE A 395 20.99 10.33 2.04
N LYS A 396 19.91 10.82 2.68
CA LYS A 396 19.87 11.13 4.11
C LYS A 396 20.19 9.90 4.96
N TYR A 397 19.70 8.72 4.56
CA TYR A 397 20.01 7.48 5.23
C TYR A 397 21.52 7.20 5.23
N ASP A 398 22.14 7.32 4.05
CA ASP A 398 23.58 7.07 3.86
C ASP A 398 24.43 8.09 4.58
N LEU A 399 24.01 9.36 4.58
CA LEU A 399 24.67 10.44 5.32
C LEU A 399 24.77 10.11 6.82
N ILE A 400 23.67 9.64 7.42
CA ILE A 400 23.64 9.29 8.84
C ILE A 400 24.52 8.07 9.13
N VAL A 401 24.51 7.05 8.27
CA VAL A 401 25.35 5.87 8.42
C VAL A 401 26.83 6.22 8.28
N LEU A 402 27.21 7.05 7.30
CA LEU A 402 28.57 7.57 7.14
C LEU A 402 29.03 8.36 8.39
N ALA A 403 28.16 9.18 8.95
CA ALA A 403 28.45 9.93 10.17
C ALA A 403 28.73 8.98 11.38
N ASN A 404 28.04 7.84 11.47
CA ASN A 404 28.34 6.82 12.47
C ASN A 404 29.74 6.22 12.32
N GLU A 405 30.26 6.17 11.08
CA GLU A 405 31.61 5.69 10.76
C GLU A 405 32.66 6.83 10.76
N GLY A 406 32.26 8.06 11.14
CA GLY A 406 33.14 9.23 11.28
C GLY A 406 33.45 9.98 9.98
N ILE A 407 32.59 9.83 8.98
CA ILE A 407 32.66 10.55 7.69
C ILE A 407 31.50 11.54 7.64
N PHE A 408 31.79 12.82 7.45
CA PHE A 408 30.80 13.89 7.30
C PHE A 408 30.59 14.21 5.82
N LEU A 409 29.52 13.66 5.25
CA LEU A 409 29.22 13.80 3.82
C LEU A 409 28.99 15.27 3.45
N ASP A 410 29.69 15.76 2.44
CA ASP A 410 29.52 17.09 1.85
C ASP A 410 29.39 16.99 0.31
N GLY A 411 28.93 18.04 -0.34
CA GLY A 411 28.77 18.08 -1.79
C GLY A 411 27.59 17.26 -2.30
N ILE A 412 26.58 17.03 -1.50
CA ILE A 412 25.31 16.44 -1.95
C ILE A 412 24.73 17.34 -3.04
N ASN A 413 24.51 16.76 -4.21
CA ASN A 413 24.06 17.51 -5.39
C ASN A 413 22.69 17.05 -5.89
N PHE A 414 22.34 15.79 -5.63
CA PHE A 414 21.08 15.23 -6.11
C PHE A 414 20.61 14.05 -5.27
N ASP A 415 19.33 14.08 -4.90
CA ASP A 415 18.58 12.94 -4.33
C ASP A 415 17.42 12.59 -5.26
N THR A 416 17.43 11.38 -5.80
CA THR A 416 16.46 10.94 -6.80
C THR A 416 15.06 10.70 -6.19
N MET A 417 14.97 10.37 -4.90
CA MET A 417 13.70 10.20 -4.20
C MET A 417 12.99 11.55 -4.01
N ILE A 418 13.72 12.58 -3.56
CA ILE A 418 13.18 13.94 -3.40
C ILE A 418 12.80 14.53 -4.76
N ALA A 419 13.63 14.34 -5.78
CA ALA A 419 13.32 14.80 -7.14
C ALA A 419 12.02 14.17 -7.67
N SER A 420 11.88 12.86 -7.53
CA SER A 420 10.65 12.14 -7.88
C SER A 420 9.42 12.64 -7.11
N TYR A 421 9.58 12.89 -5.81
CA TYR A 421 8.51 13.43 -4.98
C TYR A 421 8.04 14.81 -5.47
N LEU A 422 8.93 15.72 -5.77
CA LEU A 422 8.56 17.04 -6.28
C LEU A 422 7.87 16.98 -7.64
N LEU A 423 8.30 16.07 -8.51
CA LEU A 423 7.66 15.84 -9.82
C LEU A 423 6.24 15.26 -9.69
N ASN A 424 6.01 14.38 -8.72
CA ASN A 424 4.70 13.75 -8.49
C ASN A 424 4.43 13.50 -7.01
N PRO A 425 4.07 14.53 -6.21
CA PRO A 425 3.84 14.39 -4.77
C PRO A 425 2.67 13.44 -4.41
N SER A 426 1.79 13.17 -5.38
CA SER A 426 0.65 12.27 -5.22
C SER A 426 0.99 10.81 -5.44
N SER A 427 2.19 10.49 -5.92
CA SER A 427 2.64 9.10 -6.06
C SER A 427 2.68 8.40 -4.69
N ARG A 428 2.33 7.12 -4.70
CA ARG A 428 2.37 6.30 -3.47
C ARG A 428 3.76 5.80 -3.12
N THR A 429 4.66 5.83 -4.07
CA THR A 429 6.02 5.33 -3.90
C THR A 429 7.00 6.12 -4.73
N HIS A 430 8.10 6.47 -4.12
CA HIS A 430 9.26 7.09 -4.74
C HIS A 430 10.50 6.19 -4.56
N GLY A 431 10.28 4.90 -4.24
CA GLY A 431 11.37 3.93 -4.08
C GLY A 431 12.04 3.58 -5.40
N LEU A 432 13.31 3.21 -5.31
CA LEU A 432 14.19 2.94 -6.44
C LEU A 432 13.62 1.89 -7.41
N ASP A 433 13.08 0.78 -6.88
CA ASP A 433 12.48 -0.30 -7.70
C ASP A 433 11.31 0.20 -8.55
N ALA A 434 10.46 1.04 -7.95
CA ALA A 434 9.29 1.58 -8.64
C ALA A 434 9.70 2.56 -9.74
N LEU A 435 10.68 3.42 -9.46
CA LEU A 435 11.20 4.39 -10.42
C LEU A 435 11.99 3.71 -11.54
N SER A 436 12.78 2.68 -11.25
CA SER A 436 13.47 1.89 -12.26
C SER A 436 12.50 1.21 -13.22
N MET A 437 11.40 0.67 -12.70
CA MET A 437 10.33 0.11 -13.51
C MET A 437 9.63 1.19 -14.34
N GLU A 438 9.33 2.33 -13.75
CA GLU A 438 8.62 3.44 -14.42
C GLU A 438 9.45 4.04 -15.56
N TYR A 439 10.72 4.40 -15.30
CA TYR A 439 11.54 5.14 -16.25
C TYR A 439 12.32 4.27 -17.24
N PHE A 440 12.62 3.00 -16.87
CA PHE A 440 13.47 2.13 -17.69
C PHE A 440 12.80 0.79 -18.04
N GLY A 441 11.62 0.47 -17.48
CA GLY A 441 11.00 -0.85 -17.62
C GLY A 441 11.85 -1.97 -16.99
N HIS A 442 12.78 -1.60 -16.12
CA HIS A 442 13.72 -2.51 -15.48
C HIS A 442 13.21 -2.95 -14.12
N LYS A 443 13.14 -4.26 -13.89
CA LYS A 443 12.81 -4.84 -12.60
C LYS A 443 14.12 -5.07 -11.84
N ASN A 444 14.38 -4.24 -10.82
CA ASN A 444 15.50 -4.40 -9.92
C ASN A 444 15.40 -5.72 -9.13
N LEU A 445 16.54 -6.20 -8.65
CA LEU A 445 16.58 -7.17 -7.56
C LEU A 445 15.98 -6.53 -6.31
N THR A 446 14.97 -7.15 -5.72
CA THR A 446 14.37 -6.59 -4.51
C THR A 446 15.11 -7.03 -3.25
N TYR A 447 15.13 -6.20 -2.22
CA TYR A 447 15.72 -6.53 -0.91
C TYR A 447 15.23 -7.89 -0.38
N LYS A 448 13.93 -8.21 -0.56
CA LYS A 448 13.36 -9.51 -0.15
C LYS A 448 13.88 -10.70 -0.95
N GLU A 449 14.22 -10.52 -2.21
CA GLU A 449 14.83 -11.58 -3.01
C GLU A 449 16.25 -11.88 -2.55
N ILE A 450 16.93 -10.92 -1.92
CA ILE A 450 18.30 -11.05 -1.40
C ILE A 450 18.32 -11.63 0.01
N VAL A 451 17.56 -11.05 0.95
CA VAL A 451 17.61 -11.42 2.38
C VAL A 451 16.52 -12.43 2.79
N GLY A 452 15.55 -12.73 1.91
CA GLY A 452 14.40 -13.57 2.25
C GLY A 452 13.27 -12.79 2.92
N ALA A 453 12.30 -13.50 3.51
CA ALA A 453 11.15 -12.91 4.16
C ALA A 453 10.66 -13.73 5.36
N GLY A 454 10.11 -13.05 6.36
CA GLY A 454 9.56 -13.65 7.58
C GLY A 454 10.60 -14.39 8.41
N ASN A 455 10.30 -15.60 8.86
CA ASN A 455 11.21 -16.38 9.70
C ASN A 455 12.49 -16.87 9.00
N LYS A 456 12.64 -16.62 7.70
CA LYS A 456 13.81 -16.95 6.89
C LYS A 456 14.60 -15.71 6.47
N GLU A 457 14.23 -14.53 6.98
CA GLU A 457 14.95 -13.29 6.71
C GLU A 457 16.32 -13.33 7.43
N ILE A 458 17.40 -13.14 6.66
CA ILE A 458 18.76 -13.03 7.17
C ILE A 458 19.21 -11.57 7.20
N GLY A 459 20.28 -11.26 7.94
CA GLY A 459 20.92 -9.95 7.85
C GLY A 459 21.59 -9.74 6.49
N PHE A 460 21.68 -8.49 6.01
CA PHE A 460 22.38 -8.23 4.74
C PHE A 460 23.87 -8.64 4.84
N ASP A 461 24.45 -8.58 6.02
CA ASP A 461 25.81 -9.05 6.31
C ASP A 461 25.99 -10.58 6.22
N GLU A 462 24.90 -11.34 6.09
CA GLU A 462 24.91 -12.79 5.85
C GLU A 462 24.65 -13.12 4.36
N VAL A 463 24.39 -12.13 3.52
CA VAL A 463 24.20 -12.31 2.06
C VAL A 463 25.54 -12.60 1.40
N ASP A 464 25.53 -13.51 0.43
CA ASP A 464 26.70 -13.82 -0.41
C ASP A 464 27.20 -12.57 -1.16
N VAL A 465 28.51 -12.36 -1.19
CA VAL A 465 29.14 -11.15 -1.75
C VAL A 465 28.86 -10.99 -3.25
N GLU A 466 28.74 -12.06 -4.03
CA GLU A 466 28.42 -11.95 -5.46
C GLU A 466 27.00 -11.42 -5.63
N ARG A 467 26.04 -11.98 -4.91
CA ARG A 467 24.64 -11.49 -4.92
C ARG A 467 24.51 -10.09 -4.34
N ALA A 468 25.24 -9.78 -3.27
CA ALA A 468 25.27 -8.43 -2.70
C ALA A 468 25.86 -7.43 -3.70
N THR A 469 26.86 -7.83 -4.49
CA THR A 469 27.41 -7.01 -5.56
C THR A 469 26.41 -6.73 -6.66
N GLU A 470 25.65 -7.75 -7.11
CA GLU A 470 24.62 -7.56 -8.12
C GLU A 470 23.57 -6.56 -7.65
N TYR A 471 23.08 -6.71 -6.42
CA TYR A 471 22.06 -5.86 -5.82
C TYR A 471 22.58 -4.42 -5.60
N ALA A 472 23.64 -4.25 -4.82
CA ALA A 472 24.14 -2.93 -4.44
C ALA A 472 24.68 -2.11 -5.62
N ALA A 473 25.36 -2.77 -6.57
CA ALA A 473 25.83 -2.11 -7.78
C ALA A 473 24.68 -1.71 -8.71
N GLU A 474 23.61 -2.51 -8.76
CA GLU A 474 22.38 -2.16 -9.48
C GLU A 474 21.75 -0.90 -8.89
N ASP A 475 21.65 -0.80 -7.56
CA ASP A 475 21.04 0.35 -6.89
C ASP A 475 21.79 1.65 -7.17
N SER A 476 23.12 1.63 -7.12
CA SER A 476 23.94 2.81 -7.48
C SER A 476 23.89 3.16 -8.98
N ASP A 477 23.84 2.17 -9.90
CA ASP A 477 23.69 2.39 -11.35
C ASP A 477 22.30 2.95 -11.69
N MET A 478 21.24 2.38 -11.10
CA MET A 478 19.87 2.89 -11.31
C MET A 478 19.71 4.31 -10.74
N THR A 479 20.31 4.60 -9.61
CA THR A 479 20.35 5.96 -9.03
C THR A 479 21.04 6.95 -9.97
N TRP A 480 22.17 6.56 -10.56
CA TRP A 480 22.87 7.38 -11.55
C TRP A 480 22.03 7.65 -12.80
N ARG A 481 21.38 6.63 -13.35
CA ARG A 481 20.47 6.73 -14.50
C ARG A 481 19.25 7.57 -14.21
N LEU A 482 18.62 7.38 -13.03
CA LEU A 482 17.44 8.16 -12.60
C LEU A 482 17.77 9.64 -12.48
N LYS A 483 18.95 10.00 -11.95
CA LYS A 483 19.39 11.39 -11.91
C LYS A 483 19.39 12.03 -13.31
N ALA A 484 19.92 11.32 -14.31
CA ALA A 484 19.97 11.82 -15.69
C ALA A 484 18.55 12.01 -16.29
N LYS A 485 17.56 11.23 -15.83
CA LYS A 485 16.16 11.32 -16.27
C LYS A 485 15.37 12.38 -15.52
N LEU A 486 15.51 12.46 -14.19
CA LEU A 486 14.69 13.34 -13.37
C LEU A 486 15.16 14.80 -13.37
N LYS A 487 16.49 15.02 -13.42
CA LYS A 487 17.04 16.38 -13.35
C LYS A 487 16.51 17.32 -14.45
N PRO A 488 16.39 16.92 -15.73
CA PRO A 488 15.86 17.78 -16.78
C PRO A 488 14.37 18.10 -16.64
N GLN A 489 13.61 17.31 -15.88
CA GLN A 489 12.18 17.50 -15.66
C GLN A 489 11.88 18.51 -14.55
N LEU A 490 12.86 18.83 -13.68
CA LEU A 490 12.73 19.87 -12.67
C LEU A 490 12.81 21.24 -13.35
N GLU A 491 11.65 21.82 -13.70
CA GLU A 491 11.56 23.17 -14.26
C GLU A 491 11.89 24.27 -13.23
N LEU A 492 12.10 25.49 -13.69
CA LEU A 492 12.67 26.57 -12.86
C LEU A 492 12.04 26.78 -11.46
N PRO A 493 10.71 26.88 -11.25
CA PRO A 493 10.18 27.05 -9.90
C PRO A 493 10.46 25.84 -9.01
N MET A 494 10.33 24.65 -9.55
CA MET A 494 10.53 23.39 -8.85
C MET A 494 12.01 23.12 -8.60
N LEU A 495 12.88 23.44 -9.56
CA LEU A 495 14.33 23.32 -9.40
C LEU A 495 14.82 24.24 -8.27
N LYS A 496 14.26 25.44 -8.17
CA LYS A 496 14.57 26.39 -7.09
C LYS A 496 14.16 25.83 -5.73
N LEU A 497 12.93 25.32 -5.61
CA LEU A 497 12.44 24.65 -4.41
C LEU A 497 13.35 23.46 -4.02
N TYR A 498 13.73 22.65 -4.99
CA TYR A 498 14.62 21.51 -4.80
C TYR A 498 15.98 21.93 -4.25
N GLN A 499 16.60 22.94 -4.86
CA GLN A 499 17.97 23.37 -4.54
C GLN A 499 18.07 24.23 -3.29
N GLU A 500 17.09 25.11 -3.06
CA GLU A 500 17.15 26.10 -1.97
C GLU A 500 16.48 25.62 -0.68
N ILE A 501 15.55 24.65 -0.76
CA ILE A 501 14.79 24.18 0.41
C ILE A 501 14.97 22.68 0.62
N GLU A 502 14.54 21.84 -0.31
CA GLU A 502 14.42 20.40 -0.06
C GLU A 502 15.77 19.70 0.12
N LEU A 503 16.75 20.02 -0.70
CA LEU A 503 18.07 19.42 -0.60
C LEU A 503 18.85 19.88 0.64
N PRO A 504 18.89 21.18 1.00
CA PRO A 504 19.50 21.63 2.25
C PRO A 504 18.77 21.13 3.50
N LEU A 505 17.44 20.98 3.45
CA LEU A 505 16.66 20.43 4.55
C LEU A 505 17.06 18.99 4.90
N LEU A 506 17.50 18.20 3.92
CA LEU A 506 17.98 16.84 4.13
C LEU A 506 19.13 16.78 5.14
N GLU A 507 20.11 17.67 5.03
CA GLU A 507 21.25 17.76 5.96
C GLU A 507 20.79 18.17 7.37
N VAL A 508 19.89 19.15 7.46
CA VAL A 508 19.30 19.58 8.73
C VAL A 508 18.54 18.44 9.42
N LEU A 509 17.74 17.69 8.67
CA LEU A 509 17.01 16.56 9.20
C LEU A 509 17.95 15.44 9.66
N ALA A 510 19.02 15.17 8.92
CA ALA A 510 20.02 14.19 9.32
C ALA A 510 20.72 14.59 10.64
N GLU A 511 21.04 15.87 10.83
CA GLU A 511 21.60 16.38 12.07
C GLU A 511 20.62 16.23 13.25
N ILE A 512 19.35 16.58 13.05
CA ILE A 512 18.29 16.40 14.05
C ILE A 512 18.15 14.92 14.44
N GLU A 513 18.14 14.01 13.44
CA GLU A 513 18.04 12.57 13.66
C GLU A 513 19.26 11.99 14.39
N LEU A 514 20.47 12.46 14.06
CA LEU A 514 21.72 12.08 14.77
C LEU A 514 21.73 12.57 16.21
N ASN A 515 21.27 13.78 16.46
CA ASN A 515 21.20 14.36 17.80
C ASN A 515 20.18 13.63 18.67
N GLY A 516 19.03 13.25 18.12
CA GLY A 516 17.93 12.64 18.86
C GLY A 516 17.42 13.51 20.02
N ILE A 517 16.57 12.94 20.86
CA ILE A 517 16.00 13.62 22.02
C ILE A 517 16.12 12.76 23.26
N PHE A 518 16.48 13.39 24.39
CA PHE A 518 16.51 12.71 25.69
C PHE A 518 15.10 12.40 26.18
N VAL A 519 14.92 11.19 26.70
CA VAL A 519 13.66 10.73 27.28
C VAL A 519 13.91 10.13 28.65
N ASN A 520 13.27 10.70 29.66
CA ASN A 520 13.39 10.25 31.05
C ASN A 520 12.70 8.90 31.25
N GLN A 521 13.52 7.83 31.18
CA GLN A 521 13.06 6.45 31.31
C GLN A 521 12.43 6.18 32.69
N LYS A 522 12.95 6.80 33.75
CA LYS A 522 12.41 6.63 35.12
C LYS A 522 10.97 7.17 35.18
N HIS A 523 10.74 8.36 34.68
CA HIS A 523 9.40 8.96 34.61
C HIS A 523 8.42 8.07 33.84
N LEU A 524 8.81 7.54 32.68
CA LEU A 524 7.95 6.62 31.91
C LEU A 524 7.68 5.31 32.65
N THR A 525 8.64 4.77 33.40
CA THR A 525 8.44 3.56 34.18
C THR A 525 7.44 3.78 35.33
N GLU A 526 7.53 4.91 36.03
CA GLU A 526 6.58 5.31 37.07
C GLU A 526 5.18 5.51 36.48
N LEU A 527 5.10 6.18 35.34
CA LEU A 527 3.84 6.42 34.61
C LEU A 527 3.24 5.08 34.11
N SER A 528 4.07 4.14 33.62
CA SER A 528 3.63 2.80 33.22
C SER A 528 2.94 2.06 34.37
N SER A 529 3.55 2.13 35.56
CA SER A 529 3.00 1.50 36.79
C SER A 529 1.67 2.15 37.19
N LYS A 530 1.59 3.47 37.14
CA LYS A 530 0.37 4.23 37.44
C LYS A 530 -0.77 3.88 36.48
N ILE A 531 -0.50 3.86 35.17
CA ILE A 531 -1.49 3.51 34.16
C ILE A 531 -1.90 2.03 34.30
N GLY A 532 -0.94 1.15 34.62
CA GLY A 532 -1.23 -0.27 34.85
C GLY A 532 -2.26 -0.49 35.97
N LYS A 533 -2.14 0.23 37.10
CA LYS A 533 -3.14 0.21 38.15
C LYS A 533 -4.51 0.72 37.68
N GLN A 534 -4.53 1.84 36.97
CA GLN A 534 -5.78 2.40 36.44
C GLN A 534 -6.47 1.43 35.45
N LEU A 535 -5.72 0.78 34.58
CA LEU A 535 -6.26 -0.23 33.66
C LEU A 535 -6.84 -1.42 34.38
N PHE A 536 -6.17 -1.90 35.43
CA PHE A 536 -6.66 -3.01 36.26
C PHE A 536 -7.96 -2.67 36.99
N ASP A 537 -8.08 -1.46 37.52
CA ASP A 537 -9.30 -1.01 38.19
C ASP A 537 -10.45 -0.83 37.17
N LEU A 538 -10.16 -0.25 35.99
CA LEU A 538 -11.13 -0.13 34.90
C LEU A 538 -11.58 -1.49 34.37
N GLU A 539 -10.70 -2.45 34.27
CA GLU A 539 -11.02 -3.82 33.84
C GLU A 539 -12.03 -4.48 34.77
N LYS A 540 -11.83 -4.36 36.08
CA LYS A 540 -12.82 -4.83 37.08
C LYS A 540 -14.17 -4.14 36.95
N GLU A 541 -14.16 -2.82 36.76
CA GLU A 541 -15.41 -2.07 36.56
C GLU A 541 -16.14 -2.51 35.29
N ILE A 542 -15.39 -2.72 34.20
CA ILE A 542 -15.93 -3.19 32.91
C ILE A 542 -16.55 -4.58 33.08
N TYR A 543 -15.87 -5.51 33.76
CA TYR A 543 -16.39 -6.86 34.00
C TYR A 543 -17.64 -6.85 34.90
N MET A 544 -17.67 -6.00 35.92
CA MET A 544 -18.86 -5.83 36.74
C MET A 544 -20.06 -5.31 35.92
N LEU A 545 -19.85 -4.34 35.03
CA LEU A 545 -20.89 -3.79 34.16
C LEU A 545 -21.32 -4.81 33.07
N ALA A 546 -20.39 -5.59 32.55
CA ALA A 546 -20.65 -6.65 31.57
C ALA A 546 -21.26 -7.92 32.22
N LYS A 547 -21.14 -8.08 33.54
CA LYS A 547 -21.48 -9.27 34.35
C LYS A 547 -20.70 -10.53 34.00
N GLU A 548 -19.57 -10.39 33.34
CA GLU A 548 -18.63 -11.47 32.98
C GLU A 548 -17.27 -10.93 32.56
N GLU A 549 -16.26 -11.81 32.59
CA GLU A 549 -14.93 -11.54 32.10
C GLU A 549 -14.83 -11.83 30.58
N PHE A 550 -14.19 -10.97 29.86
CA PHE A 550 -13.94 -11.12 28.41
C PHE A 550 -12.72 -10.32 27.98
N ASN A 551 -12.17 -10.60 26.79
CA ASN A 551 -11.09 -9.80 26.25
C ASN A 551 -11.60 -8.46 25.71
N ILE A 552 -11.41 -7.37 26.47
CA ILE A 552 -11.84 -6.00 26.15
C ILE A 552 -11.24 -5.51 24.81
N ASN A 553 -10.06 -6.00 24.46
CA ASN A 553 -9.38 -5.66 23.21
C ASN A 553 -9.84 -6.51 22.01
N SER A 554 -10.70 -7.51 22.21
CA SER A 554 -11.29 -8.31 21.14
C SER A 554 -12.56 -7.68 20.61
N PRO A 555 -12.59 -7.11 19.39
CA PRO A 555 -13.81 -6.52 18.82
C PRO A 555 -14.96 -7.52 18.75
N LYS A 556 -14.65 -8.80 18.51
CA LYS A 556 -15.64 -9.87 18.40
C LYS A 556 -16.32 -10.17 19.75
N GLN A 557 -15.54 -10.32 20.82
CA GLN A 557 -16.10 -10.58 22.15
C GLN A 557 -16.87 -9.36 22.66
N LEU A 558 -16.32 -8.17 22.47
CA LEU A 558 -17.00 -6.93 22.85
C LEU A 558 -18.31 -6.74 22.10
N SER A 559 -18.39 -7.08 20.83
CA SER A 559 -19.61 -7.02 20.03
C SER A 559 -20.73 -7.91 20.64
N VAL A 560 -20.38 -9.13 21.05
CA VAL A 560 -21.33 -10.05 21.74
C VAL A 560 -21.83 -9.43 23.05
N ILE A 561 -20.92 -8.87 23.86
CA ILE A 561 -21.32 -8.24 25.14
C ILE A 561 -22.26 -7.07 24.90
N LEU A 562 -21.91 -6.15 24.01
CA LEU A 562 -22.70 -4.92 23.82
C LEU A 562 -24.07 -5.19 23.17
N PHE A 563 -24.09 -5.97 22.09
CA PHE A 563 -25.25 -6.05 21.20
C PHE A 563 -26.11 -7.29 21.42
N GLU A 564 -25.54 -8.43 21.89
CA GLU A 564 -26.28 -9.66 22.09
C GLU A 564 -26.71 -9.85 23.57
N LYS A 565 -25.81 -9.50 24.52
CA LYS A 565 -26.10 -9.69 25.96
C LYS A 565 -26.73 -8.47 26.61
N LEU A 566 -26.23 -7.29 26.36
CA LEU A 566 -26.74 -6.04 26.90
C LEU A 566 -27.83 -5.40 26.01
N ASN A 567 -28.07 -5.95 24.80
CA ASN A 567 -29.07 -5.50 23.85
C ASN A 567 -28.96 -3.98 23.54
N LEU A 568 -27.75 -3.43 23.48
CA LEU A 568 -27.55 -2.02 23.11
C LEU A 568 -27.91 -1.80 21.63
N PRO A 569 -28.35 -0.58 21.26
CA PRO A 569 -28.73 -0.30 19.88
C PRO A 569 -27.56 -0.49 18.92
N VAL A 570 -27.80 -1.18 17.81
CA VAL A 570 -26.81 -1.41 16.77
C VAL A 570 -26.70 -0.18 15.87
N VAL A 571 -25.58 0.53 15.96
CA VAL A 571 -25.32 1.75 15.18
C VAL A 571 -24.75 1.44 13.80
N LYS A 572 -23.84 0.45 13.71
CA LYS A 572 -23.11 0.14 12.48
C LYS A 572 -22.78 -1.35 12.39
N LYS A 573 -22.99 -1.93 11.22
CA LYS A 573 -22.60 -3.31 10.91
C LYS A 573 -21.31 -3.35 10.08
N THR A 574 -20.53 -4.41 10.26
CA THR A 574 -19.36 -4.74 9.45
C THR A 574 -19.59 -6.09 8.77
N LYS A 575 -18.73 -6.45 7.82
CA LYS A 575 -18.80 -7.77 7.14
C LYS A 575 -18.72 -8.97 8.11
N THR A 576 -18.17 -8.78 9.30
CA THR A 576 -17.92 -9.86 10.29
C THR A 576 -18.74 -9.74 11.57
N GLY A 577 -19.67 -8.79 11.66
CA GLY A 577 -20.50 -8.57 12.84
C GLY A 577 -20.80 -7.09 13.12
N TYR A 578 -21.20 -6.76 14.33
CA TYR A 578 -21.47 -5.38 14.71
C TYR A 578 -20.17 -4.63 15.01
N SER A 579 -20.09 -3.39 14.55
CA SER A 579 -18.90 -2.55 14.77
C SER A 579 -18.77 -2.12 16.22
N THR A 580 -17.55 -2.19 16.74
CA THR A 580 -17.16 -1.66 18.06
C THR A 580 -16.07 -0.60 17.91
N ASP A 581 -16.07 0.12 16.78
CA ASP A 581 -15.13 1.21 16.56
C ASP A 581 -15.41 2.41 17.50
N VAL A 582 -14.47 3.36 17.53
CA VAL A 582 -14.53 4.50 18.45
C VAL A 582 -15.81 5.29 18.24
N SER A 583 -16.22 5.56 17.01
CA SER A 583 -17.41 6.37 16.71
C SER A 583 -18.71 5.70 17.19
N VAL A 584 -18.81 4.38 17.08
CA VAL A 584 -19.95 3.62 17.61
C VAL A 584 -19.98 3.66 19.14
N LEU A 585 -18.81 3.45 19.77
CA LEU A 585 -18.73 3.49 21.23
C LEU A 585 -19.00 4.89 21.79
N GLU A 586 -18.59 5.95 21.10
CA GLU A 586 -18.87 7.34 21.48
C GLU A 586 -20.38 7.63 21.47
N LEU A 587 -21.09 7.21 20.42
CA LEU A 587 -22.55 7.33 20.37
C LEU A 587 -23.24 6.56 21.52
N LEU A 588 -22.81 5.33 21.78
CA LEU A 588 -23.36 4.52 22.88
C LEU A 588 -22.98 5.05 24.25
N ALA A 589 -21.85 5.74 24.40
CA ALA A 589 -21.36 6.28 25.66
C ALA A 589 -22.20 7.46 26.20
N VAL A 590 -23.04 8.07 25.37
CA VAL A 590 -23.99 9.12 25.79
C VAL A 590 -24.94 8.58 26.85
N ASP A 591 -25.52 7.40 26.59
CA ASP A 591 -26.56 6.82 27.44
C ASP A 591 -26.09 5.62 28.28
N HIS A 592 -24.92 5.04 27.98
CA HIS A 592 -24.47 3.80 28.59
C HIS A 592 -23.07 3.92 29.22
N LYS A 593 -22.97 3.46 30.48
CA LYS A 593 -21.72 3.51 31.26
C LYS A 593 -20.61 2.58 30.69
N LEU A 594 -20.96 1.39 30.21
CA LEU A 594 -19.97 0.40 29.76
C LEU A 594 -19.21 0.87 28.55
N PRO A 595 -19.80 1.35 27.42
CA PRO A 595 -19.07 1.91 26.29
C PRO A 595 -18.14 3.07 26.70
N LYS A 596 -18.57 3.94 27.62
CA LYS A 596 -17.74 5.05 28.14
C LYS A 596 -16.48 4.53 28.85
N LYS A 597 -16.61 3.49 29.68
CA LYS A 597 -15.46 2.87 30.37
C LYS A 597 -14.53 2.16 29.38
N ILE A 598 -15.08 1.50 28.36
CA ILE A 598 -14.30 0.81 27.32
C ILE A 598 -13.50 1.83 26.48
N LEU A 599 -14.10 2.96 26.11
CA LEU A 599 -13.38 4.03 25.41
C LEU A 599 -12.17 4.52 26.21
N PHE A 600 -12.39 4.77 27.52
CA PHE A 600 -11.32 5.23 28.39
C PHE A 600 -10.23 4.16 28.58
N TYR A 601 -10.62 2.90 28.77
CA TYR A 601 -9.68 1.77 28.84
C TYR A 601 -8.84 1.66 27.57
N ARG A 602 -9.47 1.68 26.40
CA ARG A 602 -8.77 1.58 25.11
C ARG A 602 -7.82 2.76 24.89
N GLN A 603 -8.22 3.96 25.26
CA GLN A 603 -7.36 5.14 25.19
C GLN A 603 -6.11 4.98 26.06
N LEU A 604 -6.27 4.61 27.34
CA LEU A 604 -5.15 4.38 28.25
C LEU A 604 -4.25 3.23 27.80
N ALA A 605 -4.83 2.10 27.40
CA ALA A 605 -4.09 0.94 26.91
C ALA A 605 -3.27 1.27 25.67
N LYS A 606 -3.84 2.03 24.73
CA LYS A 606 -3.13 2.51 23.53
C LYS A 606 -1.97 3.44 23.90
N LEU A 607 -2.17 4.41 24.77
CA LEU A 607 -1.12 5.33 25.21
C LEU A 607 0.00 4.61 25.92
N LYS A 608 -0.35 3.65 26.80
CA LYS A 608 0.62 2.82 27.50
C LYS A 608 1.46 2.01 26.51
N SER A 609 0.84 1.26 25.63
CA SER A 609 1.55 0.37 24.70
C SER A 609 2.34 1.13 23.62
N THR A 610 1.80 2.25 23.11
CA THR A 610 2.41 2.97 21.97
C THR A 610 3.54 3.90 22.40
N TYR A 611 3.44 4.51 23.58
CA TYR A 611 4.42 5.52 24.03
C TYR A 611 5.12 5.11 25.33
N VAL A 612 4.37 4.83 26.40
CA VAL A 612 4.97 4.71 27.73
C VAL A 612 5.87 3.49 27.84
N ASP A 613 5.45 2.34 27.29
CA ASP A 613 6.22 1.09 27.31
C ASP A 613 7.13 0.93 26.08
N ALA A 614 6.84 1.63 24.98
CA ALA A 614 7.60 1.54 23.75
C ALA A 614 8.83 2.46 23.74
N LEU A 615 8.66 3.75 24.11
CA LEU A 615 9.76 4.73 24.05
C LEU A 615 11.03 4.32 24.82
N PRO A 616 10.96 3.71 26.03
CA PRO A 616 12.16 3.22 26.70
C PRO A 616 12.96 2.19 25.91
N LYS A 617 12.30 1.39 25.06
CA LYS A 617 12.95 0.38 24.20
C LYS A 617 13.61 1.00 22.96
N GLU A 618 13.19 2.22 22.60
CA GLU A 618 13.73 2.99 21.49
C GLU A 618 14.97 3.81 21.86
N ILE A 619 15.35 3.84 23.13
CA ILE A 619 16.54 4.56 23.58
C ILE A 619 17.80 3.83 23.09
N LEU A 620 18.57 4.49 22.24
CA LEU A 620 19.86 3.98 21.76
C LEU A 620 20.91 4.04 22.89
N LYS A 621 21.44 2.90 23.28
CA LYS A 621 22.41 2.80 24.39
C LYS A 621 23.65 3.68 24.20
N LYS A 622 24.09 3.88 22.96
CA LYS A 622 25.29 4.69 22.64
C LYS A 622 25.09 6.17 22.98
N THR A 623 23.90 6.70 22.75
CA THR A 623 23.57 8.12 22.91
C THR A 623 22.73 8.43 24.17
N GLY A 624 22.03 7.42 24.71
CA GLY A 624 21.04 7.60 25.77
C GLY A 624 19.74 8.28 25.29
N ARG A 625 19.55 8.46 23.97
CA ARG A 625 18.46 9.24 23.36
C ARG A 625 17.60 8.40 22.44
N VAL A 626 16.41 8.91 22.16
CA VAL A 626 15.51 8.38 21.13
C VAL A 626 15.77 9.12 19.82
N HIS A 627 15.91 8.37 18.75
CA HIS A 627 16.16 8.89 17.40
C HIS A 627 15.00 8.49 16.50
N THR A 628 14.22 9.47 16.06
CA THR A 628 13.16 9.29 15.07
C THR A 628 13.72 9.49 13.66
N SER A 629 12.99 9.10 12.64
CA SER A 629 13.29 9.45 11.25
C SER A 629 12.23 10.41 10.72
N PHE A 630 12.65 11.52 10.10
CA PHE A 630 11.79 12.50 9.45
C PHE A 630 11.79 12.28 7.94
N ASN A 631 10.60 12.12 7.35
CA ASN A 631 10.46 11.82 5.92
C ASN A 631 9.85 13.02 5.19
N GLN A 632 10.51 13.48 4.13
CA GLN A 632 10.07 14.60 3.27
C GLN A 632 9.06 14.15 2.20
N THR A 633 9.08 12.87 1.79
CA THR A 633 8.43 12.35 0.58
C THR A 633 7.13 11.57 0.84
N ILE A 634 6.55 11.68 2.04
CA ILE A 634 5.34 10.91 2.42
C ILE A 634 4.06 11.72 2.28
N ALA A 635 4.08 12.98 2.72
CA ALA A 635 2.90 13.83 2.71
C ALA A 635 2.87 14.69 1.44
N ALA A 636 1.85 14.52 0.59
CA ALA A 636 1.69 15.30 -0.65
C ALA A 636 1.61 16.83 -0.43
N THR A 637 1.43 17.26 0.81
CA THR A 637 1.31 18.68 1.21
C THR A 637 2.64 19.36 1.54
N GLY A 638 3.78 18.66 1.42
CA GLY A 638 5.10 19.18 1.84
C GLY A 638 5.36 19.15 3.36
N ARG A 639 4.43 18.57 4.16
CA ARG A 639 4.67 18.36 5.60
C ARG A 639 5.63 17.20 5.81
N LEU A 640 6.49 17.30 6.82
CA LEU A 640 7.30 16.17 7.26
C LEU A 640 6.42 15.12 7.96
N SER A 641 6.78 13.86 7.83
CA SER A 641 6.24 12.79 8.68
C SER A 641 7.36 12.22 9.56
N SER A 642 6.98 11.70 10.73
CA SER A 642 7.91 11.07 11.68
C SER A 642 7.62 9.57 11.78
N SER A 643 8.68 8.76 11.80
CA SER A 643 8.58 7.30 11.92
C SER A 643 9.73 6.71 12.74
N SER A 644 9.51 5.54 13.33
CA SER A 644 10.50 4.71 13.99
C SER A 644 11.31 5.37 15.14
N PRO A 645 10.62 5.95 16.16
CA PRO A 645 9.19 6.01 16.44
C PRO A 645 8.50 7.25 15.86
N ASN A 646 7.16 7.22 15.67
CA ASN A 646 6.42 8.41 15.30
C ASN A 646 6.20 9.31 16.53
N LEU A 647 6.95 10.41 16.61
CA LEU A 647 6.87 11.37 17.72
C LEU A 647 5.84 12.49 17.48
N GLN A 648 5.36 12.67 16.24
CA GLN A 648 4.38 13.71 15.90
C GLN A 648 2.96 13.39 16.41
N ASN A 649 2.67 12.13 16.73
CA ASN A 649 1.36 11.69 17.17
C ASN A 649 1.22 11.63 18.70
N ILE A 650 2.18 12.14 19.48
CA ILE A 650 2.08 12.22 20.94
C ILE A 650 0.96 13.18 21.31
N PRO A 651 -0.07 12.73 22.09
CA PRO A 651 -1.22 13.59 22.40
C PRO A 651 -0.83 14.85 23.19
N ILE A 652 -1.48 15.96 22.86
CA ILE A 652 -1.23 17.25 23.51
C ILE A 652 -2.37 17.62 24.48
N ARG A 653 -3.63 17.34 24.09
CA ARG A 653 -4.82 17.86 24.80
C ARG A 653 -5.20 17.05 26.03
N SER A 654 -4.92 15.74 26.06
CA SER A 654 -5.28 14.91 27.21
C SER A 654 -4.27 15.05 28.34
N GLU A 655 -4.74 14.96 29.60
CA GLU A 655 -3.86 14.98 30.77
C GLU A 655 -2.79 13.88 30.72
N MET A 656 -3.14 12.70 30.26
CA MET A 656 -2.20 11.59 30.09
C MET A 656 -1.15 11.91 28.99
N GLY A 657 -1.56 12.57 27.91
CA GLY A 657 -0.63 13.05 26.89
C GLY A 657 0.36 14.07 27.44
N LYS A 658 -0.08 14.98 28.30
CA LYS A 658 0.79 15.93 28.99
C LYS A 658 1.81 15.21 29.89
N GLU A 659 1.38 14.16 30.63
CA GLU A 659 2.29 13.36 31.46
C GLU A 659 3.34 12.61 30.62
N ILE A 660 2.97 12.07 29.45
CA ILE A 660 3.93 11.47 28.50
C ILE A 660 4.93 12.51 28.01
N ARG A 661 4.48 13.72 27.70
CA ARG A 661 5.35 14.80 27.22
C ARG A 661 6.34 15.28 28.24
N LYS A 662 6.06 15.19 29.54
CA LYS A 662 7.00 15.50 30.62
C LYS A 662 8.24 14.61 30.64
N ALA A 663 8.17 13.43 29.99
CA ALA A 663 9.33 12.57 29.86
C ALA A 663 10.38 13.10 28.86
N PHE A 664 10.01 14.05 27.99
CA PHE A 664 10.93 14.68 27.06
C PHE A 664 11.57 15.89 27.75
N GLU A 665 12.85 15.76 28.07
CA GLU A 665 13.58 16.74 28.88
C GLU A 665 14.84 17.20 28.14
N ALA A 666 15.33 18.37 28.51
CA ALA A 666 16.67 18.82 28.15
C ALA A 666 17.69 18.28 29.17
N GLU A 667 18.87 17.91 28.70
CA GLU A 667 19.95 17.38 29.56
C GLU A 667 20.82 18.50 30.13
N GLY A 668 21.26 18.33 31.36
CA GLY A 668 22.15 19.27 32.04
C GLY A 668 21.54 20.65 32.25
N GLU A 669 22.22 21.68 31.80
CA GLU A 669 21.79 23.09 31.90
C GLU A 669 21.01 23.53 30.65
N ASN A 670 20.78 22.65 29.66
CA ASN A 670 20.04 22.95 28.46
C ASN A 670 18.54 23.14 28.75
N VAL A 671 17.86 23.84 27.85
CA VAL A 671 16.41 24.02 27.87
C VAL A 671 15.78 23.60 26.57
N LEU A 672 14.53 23.15 26.60
CA LEU A 672 13.74 22.93 25.39
C LEU A 672 13.17 24.28 24.92
N LEU A 673 13.55 24.69 23.72
CA LEU A 673 12.95 25.84 23.03
C LEU A 673 11.88 25.33 22.07
N SER A 674 10.64 25.79 22.25
CA SER A 674 9.54 25.54 21.33
C SER A 674 9.18 26.82 20.61
N ALA A 675 9.27 26.81 19.28
CA ALA A 675 8.88 27.94 18.45
C ALA A 675 7.88 27.46 17.40
N ASP A 676 6.78 28.17 17.22
CA ASP A 676 5.72 27.87 16.28
C ASP A 676 5.20 29.14 15.60
N TYR A 677 4.82 28.99 14.33
CA TYR A 677 4.17 30.05 13.58
C TYR A 677 2.71 30.20 14.02
N SER A 678 2.34 31.40 14.49
CA SER A 678 0.94 31.67 14.85
C SER A 678 0.04 31.68 13.62
N GLN A 679 -0.87 30.70 13.53
CA GLN A 679 -1.94 30.62 12.51
C GLN A 679 -1.42 30.71 11.06
N ILE A 680 -0.27 30.10 10.76
CA ILE A 680 0.40 30.27 9.46
C ILE A 680 -0.49 29.83 8.27
N GLU A 681 -1.28 28.78 8.40
CA GLU A 681 -2.17 28.31 7.34
C GLU A 681 -3.25 29.35 7.01
N LEU A 682 -3.82 30.02 8.03
CA LEU A 682 -4.81 31.08 7.83
C LEU A 682 -4.17 32.35 7.26
N ARG A 683 -2.91 32.64 7.59
CA ARG A 683 -2.16 33.75 6.99
C ARG A 683 -1.87 33.50 5.51
N ILE A 684 -1.47 32.30 5.16
CA ILE A 684 -1.29 31.88 3.76
C ILE A 684 -2.61 31.93 3.01
N LEU A 685 -3.71 31.45 3.61
CA LEU A 685 -5.04 31.55 3.04
C LEU A 685 -5.46 32.98 2.76
N ALA A 686 -5.27 33.88 3.74
CA ALA A 686 -5.57 35.30 3.58
C ALA A 686 -4.77 35.92 2.42
N HIS A 687 -3.48 35.60 2.32
CA HIS A 687 -2.60 36.05 1.24
C HIS A 687 -3.05 35.55 -0.14
N LEU A 688 -3.31 34.25 -0.27
CA LEU A 688 -3.66 33.64 -1.55
C LEU A 688 -5.08 34.02 -2.02
N SER A 689 -6.04 34.12 -1.08
CA SER A 689 -7.42 34.49 -1.41
C SER A 689 -7.58 36.00 -1.66
N GLY A 690 -6.69 36.83 -1.14
CA GLY A 690 -6.83 38.25 -1.14
C GLY A 690 -8.01 38.77 -0.28
N ASP A 691 -8.51 37.93 0.65
CA ASP A 691 -9.64 38.29 1.51
C ASP A 691 -9.30 39.45 2.42
N LYS A 692 -9.98 40.60 2.21
CA LYS A 692 -9.71 41.84 2.91
C LYS A 692 -10.02 41.77 4.40
N VAL A 693 -10.99 40.95 4.80
CA VAL A 693 -11.39 40.80 6.21
C VAL A 693 -10.30 40.05 6.96
N LEU A 694 -9.85 38.91 6.43
CA LEU A 694 -8.76 38.12 7.00
C LEU A 694 -7.44 38.95 7.04
N ILE A 695 -7.09 39.62 5.94
CA ILE A 695 -5.87 40.44 5.86
C ILE A 695 -5.92 41.57 6.91
N ASN A 696 -7.02 42.28 7.02
CA ASN A 696 -7.17 43.37 8.00
C ASN A 696 -7.12 42.83 9.44
N ALA A 697 -7.73 41.69 9.73
CA ALA A 697 -7.68 41.10 11.06
C ALA A 697 -6.23 40.76 11.47
N PHE A 698 -5.45 40.17 10.56
CA PHE A 698 -4.02 39.92 10.82
C PHE A 698 -3.19 41.16 10.97
N HIS A 699 -3.44 42.24 10.20
CA HIS A 699 -2.75 43.52 10.36
C HIS A 699 -3.05 44.19 11.70
N LYS A 700 -4.25 43.99 12.24
CA LYS A 700 -4.65 44.50 13.54
C LYS A 700 -4.20 43.63 14.72
N GLY A 701 -3.66 42.43 14.43
CA GLY A 701 -3.29 41.43 15.45
C GLY A 701 -4.50 40.80 16.13
N GLU A 702 -5.67 40.81 15.50
CA GLU A 702 -6.89 40.17 16.00
C GLU A 702 -6.75 38.63 15.93
N ASP A 703 -7.35 37.95 16.91
CA ASP A 703 -7.51 36.49 16.83
C ASP A 703 -8.60 36.13 15.81
N ILE A 704 -8.23 35.40 14.75
CA ILE A 704 -9.15 35.03 13.65
C ILE A 704 -10.32 34.20 14.16
N HIS A 705 -10.11 33.34 15.18
CA HIS A 705 -11.20 32.54 15.75
C HIS A 705 -12.18 33.38 16.53
N ALA A 706 -11.67 34.31 17.33
CA ALA A 706 -12.51 35.28 18.05
C ALA A 706 -13.26 36.20 17.06
N ARG A 707 -12.59 36.67 16.01
CA ARG A 707 -13.21 37.46 14.93
C ARG A 707 -14.32 36.70 14.23
N THR A 708 -14.05 35.45 13.83
CA THR A 708 -15.06 34.61 13.16
C THR A 708 -16.25 34.32 14.06
N ALA A 709 -16.02 34.06 15.36
CA ALA A 709 -17.09 33.89 16.32
C ALA A 709 -17.92 35.17 16.49
N ALA A 710 -17.27 36.33 16.61
CA ALA A 710 -17.95 37.61 16.67
C ALA A 710 -18.84 37.86 15.46
N ASP A 711 -18.33 37.60 14.26
CA ASP A 711 -19.09 37.76 13.00
C ASP A 711 -20.27 36.76 12.88
N ILE A 712 -20.09 35.50 13.27
CA ILE A 712 -21.15 34.47 13.26
C ILE A 712 -22.26 34.77 14.28
N PHE A 713 -21.87 35.17 15.49
CA PHE A 713 -22.84 35.41 16.56
C PHE A 713 -23.34 36.86 16.61
N GLY A 714 -22.84 37.74 15.76
CA GLY A 714 -23.22 39.15 15.73
C GLY A 714 -22.89 39.92 17.00
N ILE A 715 -21.77 39.57 17.68
CA ILE A 715 -21.32 40.19 18.93
C ILE A 715 -19.99 40.94 18.74
N SER A 716 -19.63 41.81 19.67
CA SER A 716 -18.31 42.46 19.65
C SER A 716 -17.20 41.41 19.91
N ILE A 717 -16.02 41.60 19.31
CA ILE A 717 -14.86 40.74 19.51
C ILE A 717 -14.35 40.75 20.96
N ASP A 718 -14.71 41.82 21.73
CA ASP A 718 -14.33 41.99 23.14
C ASP A 718 -15.28 41.28 24.10
N ASN A 719 -16.37 40.71 23.61
CA ASN A 719 -17.34 39.91 24.36
C ASN A 719 -17.11 38.42 24.16
#